data_d12e56488bdf9c7ef40aadd24bfdf55b
#
_entry.id   d12e56488bdf9c7ef40aadd24bfdf55b
#
_cell.length_a   1.000
_cell.length_b   1.000
_cell.length_c   1.000
_cell.angle_alpha   90.00
_cell.angle_beta   90.00
_cell.angle_gamma   90.00
#
_symmetry.space_group_name_H-M   'P 1'
#
loop_
_entity.id
_entity.type
_entity.pdbx_description
1 polymer ?
#
loop_
_entity_poly.entity_id
_entity_poly.type
_entity_poly.pdbx_seq_one_letter_code
_entity_poly.pdbx_strand_id
1 'polypeptide(L)'
;MTYIFITYEAIELFASDRFLQSSENEVSDALCQILRLKSFDWAHSRIHLHKCEKGLVFYTPESSYTKGLVFDLATFNGFSDDQDNRTVINIFQKTIKYAVRYFENLPLASCDRNLPDKPIAIIYPNPFVAALNVPKIVVDRNSSKYQKKGLNYLTVYDYSTDSKRSQVSFTSLNKAYEEVRSLNFREIVKDEVKQVSNIRGFQTTILGYQETNIDSSVGFDNWLNYYLTDVQKDFVCSDIEGPERLEGAAGTGKTLCLILRCIYLLKKYVEENHEFHVIFFTHSLSTKERIERVFRCNWELFDLCLEKQDESRQKQSIKITTLQEWSAEHLGTNSISDSEYLDKDAAESKVMQIMYIEQAYLSIKSDLWEGTFDLVCSERFKSFISHTSIESILELLRQEIAVLIKGRASGDFDKYRSIVRPKYSLPLIEDADYRFVFMVFNKYQKSLEKIGQYDSDDITLTALGQVDTPIWNRRRVRDGYDACIIDETHLFNINELSVFHFVNKPYDGDNNGARPKIIFAIDRSQSSGDWGIDNVSISSALRFSENDNKQFNTVFRSSPDIVNLAYNILTSGATMFTNFENPLSYSSFDFVKEEEMKAIPPQYTLVNDDKDAIIKGIEWAEHYCAERKSYKNQVLIIGADDMLVRLIKKYLEAHNKPFEILQSRSDERAMRKAQEGNKFLLSQIDYVGGLEFDAVVIIGVDEGRVPPAKTSQTEAYHVISYAWHSRMYVAVTRAKYAVKILGDQSRGASPLLYSSILSQSVDYDGPLITEE
;
A
#
# COMPACT_ATOMS: atom_id res chain seq x y z
N MET A 1 -31.51 -25.25 19.51
CA MET A 1 -30.08 -24.91 19.38
C MET A 1 -29.87 -23.60 20.08
N THR A 2 -28.92 -23.52 21.01
CA THR A 2 -28.71 -22.30 21.81
C THR A 2 -27.25 -21.82 21.70
N TYR A 3 -26.31 -22.73 21.41
CA TYR A 3 -24.88 -22.39 21.42
C TYR A 3 -24.12 -22.97 20.25
N ILE A 4 -23.02 -22.28 19.86
CA ILE A 4 -22.00 -22.78 18.96
C ILE A 4 -20.70 -22.87 19.75
N PHE A 5 -20.09 -24.02 19.76
CA PHE A 5 -18.78 -24.24 20.35
C PHE A 5 -17.77 -24.60 19.26
N ILE A 6 -16.66 -23.85 19.22
CA ILE A 6 -15.56 -24.11 18.30
C ILE A 6 -14.34 -24.46 19.15
N THR A 7 -13.81 -25.66 19.00
CA THR A 7 -12.59 -26.06 19.73
C THR A 7 -11.39 -25.25 19.28
N TYR A 8 -10.39 -25.13 20.14
CA TYR A 8 -9.22 -24.31 19.82
C TYR A 8 -8.51 -24.79 18.54
N GLU A 9 -8.37 -26.08 18.37
CA GLU A 9 -7.75 -26.69 17.19
C GLU A 9 -8.56 -26.40 15.91
N ALA A 10 -9.88 -26.35 16.00
CA ALA A 10 -10.73 -25.91 14.89
C ALA A 10 -10.62 -24.40 14.65
N ILE A 11 -10.48 -23.58 15.70
CA ILE A 11 -10.23 -22.14 15.59
C ILE A 11 -8.92 -21.86 14.82
N GLU A 12 -7.86 -22.62 15.11
CA GLU A 12 -6.59 -22.50 14.39
C GLU A 12 -6.75 -22.76 12.90
N LEU A 13 -7.51 -23.77 12.53
CA LEU A 13 -7.79 -24.07 11.13
C LEU A 13 -8.65 -22.98 10.49
N PHE A 14 -9.70 -22.51 11.15
CA PHE A 14 -10.50 -21.39 10.67
C PHE A 14 -9.69 -20.10 10.50
N ALA A 15 -8.66 -19.89 11.30
CA ALA A 15 -7.78 -18.73 11.21
C ALA A 15 -6.72 -18.87 10.10
N SER A 16 -6.29 -20.12 9.81
CA SER A 16 -5.22 -20.41 8.85
C SER A 16 -5.68 -20.55 7.41
N ASP A 17 -6.96 -20.89 7.20
CA ASP A 17 -7.46 -21.17 5.85
C ASP A 17 -8.05 -19.96 5.16
N ARG A 18 -7.57 -19.73 3.96
CA ARG A 18 -8.27 -18.94 2.95
C ARG A 18 -9.31 -19.81 2.29
N PHE A 19 -10.45 -19.23 1.97
CA PHE A 19 -11.59 -19.84 1.28
C PHE A 19 -11.19 -20.96 0.34
N LEU A 20 -11.59 -22.18 0.61
CA LEU A 20 -11.40 -23.34 -0.26
C LEU A 20 -12.73 -23.70 -0.94
N GLN A 21 -12.60 -24.19 -2.15
CA GLN A 21 -13.68 -24.44 -3.13
C GLN A 21 -14.95 -25.11 -2.63
N SER A 22 -16.02 -24.77 -3.36
CA SER A 22 -17.32 -25.43 -3.40
C SER A 22 -17.22 -26.96 -3.41
N SER A 23 -17.37 -27.55 -2.26
CA SER A 23 -17.93 -28.87 -2.08
C SER A 23 -19.09 -28.69 -1.12
N GLU A 24 -20.22 -29.30 -1.42
CA GLU A 24 -21.33 -29.44 -0.48
C GLU A 24 -20.77 -30.01 0.82
N ASN A 25 -20.54 -29.14 1.81
CA ASN A 25 -19.94 -29.51 3.07
C ASN A 25 -20.85 -29.04 4.20
N GLU A 26 -21.23 -29.98 5.07
CA GLU A 26 -22.10 -29.71 6.22
C GLU A 26 -21.60 -28.55 7.12
N VAL A 27 -20.29 -28.31 7.15
CA VAL A 27 -19.67 -27.20 7.90
C VAL A 27 -20.01 -25.87 7.27
N SER A 28 -19.88 -25.75 5.95
CA SER A 28 -20.19 -24.55 5.19
C SER A 28 -21.69 -24.23 5.28
N ASP A 29 -22.54 -25.21 5.06
CA ASP A 29 -24.00 -25.05 5.15
C ASP A 29 -24.43 -24.62 6.56
N ALA A 30 -23.85 -25.20 7.60
CA ALA A 30 -24.14 -24.82 8.96
C ALA A 30 -23.69 -23.39 9.27
N LEU A 31 -22.50 -22.96 8.80
CA LEU A 31 -22.03 -21.59 8.95
C LEU A 31 -22.90 -20.61 8.18
N CYS A 32 -23.28 -20.90 6.95
CA CYS A 32 -24.22 -20.09 6.17
C CYS A 32 -25.55 -19.90 6.92
N GLN A 33 -26.10 -20.96 7.44
CA GLN A 33 -27.35 -20.91 8.20
C GLN A 33 -27.24 -20.08 9.49
N ILE A 34 -26.11 -20.22 10.21
CA ILE A 34 -25.85 -19.50 11.47
C ILE A 34 -25.64 -18.02 11.21
N LEU A 35 -24.81 -17.70 10.23
CA LEU A 35 -24.43 -16.33 9.89
C LEU A 35 -25.45 -15.65 8.96
N ARG A 36 -26.51 -16.36 8.57
CA ARG A 36 -27.58 -15.89 7.64
C ARG A 36 -27.02 -15.39 6.29
N LEU A 37 -26.01 -16.10 5.78
CA LEU A 37 -25.38 -15.79 4.50
C LEU A 37 -26.14 -16.47 3.36
N LYS A 38 -26.19 -15.82 2.19
CA LYS A 38 -26.81 -16.39 0.99
C LYS A 38 -26.01 -17.52 0.37
N SER A 39 -24.67 -17.39 0.43
CA SER A 39 -23.72 -18.41 0.02
C SER A 39 -22.38 -18.12 0.66
N PHE A 40 -21.70 -19.12 1.13
CA PHE A 40 -20.37 -18.99 1.71
C PHE A 40 -19.68 -20.36 1.70
N ASP A 41 -18.59 -20.45 0.94
CA ASP A 41 -17.82 -21.67 0.82
C ASP A 41 -16.61 -21.62 1.76
N TRP A 42 -16.77 -22.17 2.95
CA TRP A 42 -15.67 -22.35 3.88
C TRP A 42 -15.63 -23.80 4.34
N ALA A 43 -14.75 -24.58 3.76
CA ALA A 43 -14.59 -25.97 4.10
C ALA A 43 -13.14 -26.32 4.36
N HIS A 44 -12.85 -26.87 5.54
CA HIS A 44 -11.59 -27.54 5.80
C HIS A 44 -11.86 -29.03 6.04
N SER A 45 -11.16 -29.91 5.32
CA SER A 45 -11.35 -31.37 5.39
C SER A 45 -11.10 -31.99 6.78
N ARG A 46 -10.50 -31.23 7.70
CA ARG A 46 -10.19 -31.65 9.08
C ARG A 46 -11.20 -31.12 10.10
N ILE A 47 -12.07 -30.20 9.74
CA ILE A 47 -13.10 -29.68 10.66
C ILE A 47 -14.35 -30.51 10.49
N HIS A 48 -14.81 -31.08 11.60
CA HIS A 48 -16.02 -31.86 11.69
C HIS A 48 -17.09 -31.10 12.45
N LEU A 49 -18.34 -31.30 12.07
CA LEU A 49 -19.50 -30.73 12.71
C LEU A 49 -20.26 -31.79 13.49
N HIS A 50 -20.52 -31.53 14.77
CA HIS A 50 -21.44 -32.32 15.57
C HIS A 50 -22.68 -31.49 15.91
N LYS A 51 -23.88 -32.01 15.58
CA LYS A 51 -25.17 -31.40 15.91
C LYS A 51 -25.74 -32.06 17.14
N CYS A 52 -26.01 -31.31 18.19
CA CYS A 52 -26.68 -31.79 19.39
C CYS A 52 -27.96 -30.98 19.68
N GLU A 53 -28.80 -31.46 20.57
CA GLU A 53 -30.07 -30.79 20.89
C GLU A 53 -29.92 -29.34 21.30
N LYS A 54 -28.79 -28.97 21.96
CA LYS A 54 -28.53 -27.63 22.48
C LYS A 54 -27.62 -26.78 21.62
N GLY A 55 -26.96 -27.31 20.59
CA GLY A 55 -26.04 -26.52 19.80
C GLY A 55 -25.27 -27.25 18.73
N LEU A 56 -24.28 -26.58 18.21
CA LEU A 56 -23.34 -27.06 17.20
C LEU A 56 -21.92 -27.07 17.77
N VAL A 57 -21.16 -28.09 17.47
CA VAL A 57 -19.77 -28.24 17.88
C VAL A 57 -18.91 -28.40 16.63
N PHE A 58 -18.01 -27.44 16.40
CA PHE A 58 -16.96 -27.56 15.39
C PHE A 58 -15.69 -28.06 16.08
N TYR A 59 -15.14 -29.17 15.61
CA TYR A 59 -13.99 -29.81 16.23
C TYR A 59 -13.09 -30.48 15.20
N THR A 60 -11.89 -30.83 15.60
CA THR A 60 -10.96 -31.68 14.86
C THR A 60 -10.76 -33.00 15.60
N PRO A 61 -10.31 -34.08 14.93
CA PRO A 61 -10.02 -35.36 15.59
C PRO A 61 -9.04 -35.24 16.77
N GLU A 62 -8.22 -34.21 16.77
CA GLU A 62 -7.16 -33.96 17.77
C GLU A 62 -7.60 -33.02 18.89
N SER A 63 -8.88 -32.56 18.86
CA SER A 63 -9.40 -31.56 19.80
C SER A 63 -9.31 -32.00 21.27
N SER A 64 -8.73 -31.11 22.07
CA SER A 64 -8.58 -31.33 23.53
C SER A 64 -9.84 -30.94 24.34
N TYR A 65 -10.71 -30.13 23.78
CA TYR A 65 -11.92 -29.51 24.39
C TYR A 65 -11.66 -28.70 25.65
N THR A 66 -10.42 -28.39 25.96
CA THR A 66 -10.05 -27.57 27.12
C THR A 66 -10.03 -26.09 26.84
N LYS A 67 -9.82 -25.73 25.58
CA LYS A 67 -9.84 -24.34 25.07
C LYS A 67 -10.84 -24.24 23.93
N GLY A 68 -11.51 -23.12 23.79
CA GLY A 68 -12.40 -22.91 22.67
C GLY A 68 -13.20 -21.60 22.74
N LEU A 69 -13.94 -21.37 21.68
CA LEU A 69 -14.78 -20.18 21.48
C LEU A 69 -16.24 -20.61 21.52
N VAL A 70 -17.03 -19.90 22.30
CA VAL A 70 -18.46 -20.14 22.48
C VAL A 70 -19.23 -18.93 21.97
N PHE A 71 -20.17 -19.15 21.05
CA PHE A 71 -21.13 -18.13 20.64
C PHE A 71 -22.52 -18.48 21.20
N ASP A 72 -23.18 -17.51 21.77
CA ASP A 72 -24.62 -17.56 21.97
C ASP A 72 -25.30 -17.27 20.63
N LEU A 73 -26.18 -18.14 20.17
CA LEU A 73 -26.92 -17.90 18.92
C LEU A 73 -27.76 -16.62 18.97
N ALA A 74 -28.16 -16.18 20.15
CA ALA A 74 -28.83 -14.90 20.31
C ALA A 74 -27.94 -13.70 19.92
N THR A 75 -26.62 -13.86 19.98
CA THR A 75 -25.65 -12.83 19.54
C THR A 75 -25.81 -12.50 18.06
N PHE A 76 -26.13 -13.50 17.24
CA PHE A 76 -26.31 -13.33 15.80
C PHE A 76 -27.69 -12.77 15.40
N ASN A 77 -28.64 -12.67 16.32
CA ASN A 77 -29.94 -12.04 16.06
C ASN A 77 -29.82 -10.51 15.83
N GLY A 78 -28.68 -9.91 16.16
CA GLY A 78 -28.38 -8.51 15.87
C GLY A 78 -27.97 -8.25 14.40
N PHE A 79 -27.73 -9.30 13.62
CA PHE A 79 -27.51 -9.18 12.18
C PHE A 79 -28.86 -9.03 11.48
N SER A 80 -29.10 -7.89 10.84
CA SER A 80 -30.29 -7.72 9.98
C SER A 80 -30.09 -8.42 8.65
N ASP A 81 -31.17 -8.88 8.03
CA ASP A 81 -31.14 -9.53 6.73
C ASP A 81 -30.63 -8.59 5.59
N ASP A 82 -30.53 -7.29 5.87
CA ASP A 82 -30.04 -6.26 4.96
C ASP A 82 -28.53 -6.02 5.08
N GLN A 83 -27.83 -6.67 6.02
CA GLN A 83 -26.38 -6.50 6.14
C GLN A 83 -25.63 -7.26 5.05
N ASP A 84 -24.61 -6.60 4.49
CA ASP A 84 -23.71 -7.21 3.51
C ASP A 84 -23.03 -8.45 4.11
N ASN A 85 -23.07 -9.56 3.39
CA ASN A 85 -22.42 -10.82 3.74
C ASN A 85 -20.97 -10.62 4.19
N ARG A 86 -20.24 -9.70 3.55
CA ARG A 86 -18.85 -9.34 3.90
C ARG A 86 -18.71 -8.82 5.33
N THR A 87 -19.61 -7.97 5.77
CA THR A 87 -19.57 -7.42 7.12
C THR A 87 -19.71 -8.52 8.16
N VAL A 88 -20.62 -9.46 7.96
CA VAL A 88 -20.85 -10.60 8.87
C VAL A 88 -19.64 -11.54 8.90
N ILE A 89 -19.07 -11.84 7.74
CA ILE A 89 -17.88 -12.67 7.60
C ILE A 89 -16.69 -12.02 8.30
N ASN A 90 -16.47 -10.71 8.10
CA ASN A 90 -15.40 -9.96 8.74
C ASN A 90 -15.51 -9.97 10.27
N ILE A 91 -16.73 -9.83 10.79
CA ILE A 91 -16.99 -9.91 12.23
C ILE A 91 -16.59 -11.29 12.77
N PHE A 92 -17.01 -12.33 12.08
CA PHE A 92 -16.70 -13.71 12.47
C PHE A 92 -15.20 -13.97 12.42
N GLN A 93 -14.54 -13.63 11.31
CA GLN A 93 -13.09 -13.77 11.15
C GLN A 93 -12.30 -12.98 12.18
N LYS A 94 -12.69 -11.73 12.47
CA LYS A 94 -12.03 -10.93 13.49
C LYS A 94 -12.14 -11.57 14.88
N THR A 95 -13.29 -12.18 15.17
CA THR A 95 -13.48 -12.88 16.43
C THR A 95 -12.61 -14.15 16.52
N ILE A 96 -12.52 -14.91 15.44
CA ILE A 96 -11.63 -16.08 15.34
C ILE A 96 -10.17 -15.67 15.55
N LYS A 97 -9.71 -14.64 14.86
CA LYS A 97 -8.34 -14.12 14.98
C LYS A 97 -8.03 -13.59 16.37
N TYR A 98 -8.97 -12.92 17.00
CA TYR A 98 -8.84 -12.50 18.39
C TYR A 98 -8.66 -13.71 19.33
N ALA A 99 -9.44 -14.77 19.12
CA ALA A 99 -9.34 -15.98 19.93
C ALA A 99 -7.96 -16.65 19.81
N VAL A 100 -7.39 -16.72 18.59
CA VAL A 100 -6.04 -17.22 18.38
C VAL A 100 -5.01 -16.39 19.15
N ARG A 101 -5.07 -15.06 19.00
CA ARG A 101 -4.15 -14.14 19.70
C ARG A 101 -4.24 -14.29 21.21
N TYR A 102 -5.44 -14.40 21.74
CA TYR A 102 -5.66 -14.59 23.17
C TYR A 102 -5.07 -15.91 23.68
N PHE A 103 -5.35 -17.02 23.01
CA PHE A 103 -4.90 -18.35 23.45
C PHE A 103 -3.39 -18.55 23.30
N GLU A 104 -2.76 -17.88 22.34
CA GLU A 104 -1.31 -17.95 22.09
C GLU A 104 -0.52 -16.83 22.81
N ASN A 105 -1.19 -16.00 23.62
CA ASN A 105 -0.59 -14.82 24.27
C ASN A 105 0.11 -13.87 23.29
N LEU A 106 -0.44 -13.74 22.07
CA LEU A 106 0.06 -12.80 21.07
C LEU A 106 -0.42 -11.37 21.37
N PRO A 107 0.31 -10.35 20.90
CA PRO A 107 -0.13 -8.96 21.02
C PRO A 107 -1.52 -8.77 20.41
N LEU A 108 -2.40 -8.11 21.15
CA LEU A 108 -3.73 -7.77 20.67
C LEU A 108 -3.65 -6.55 19.73
N ALA A 109 -4.61 -6.42 18.84
CA ALA A 109 -4.73 -5.23 18.00
C ALA A 109 -4.97 -3.99 18.87
N SER A 110 -4.38 -2.85 18.50
CA SER A 110 -4.50 -1.58 19.25
C SER A 110 -5.95 -1.10 19.43
N CYS A 111 -6.82 -1.44 18.45
CA CYS A 111 -8.23 -1.14 18.52
C CYS A 111 -9.03 -2.05 19.48
N ASP A 112 -8.48 -3.23 19.82
CA ASP A 112 -9.16 -4.18 20.70
C ASP A 112 -8.87 -3.84 22.16
N ARG A 113 -9.88 -3.41 22.88
CA ARG A 113 -9.74 -2.93 24.28
C ARG A 113 -9.99 -4.05 25.27
N ASN A 114 -8.96 -4.38 26.03
CA ASN A 114 -9.09 -5.15 27.25
C ASN A 114 -9.48 -4.21 28.39
N LEU A 115 -10.62 -4.43 29.03
CA LEU A 115 -11.00 -3.66 30.20
C LEU A 115 -10.21 -4.19 31.41
N PRO A 116 -9.31 -3.38 32.04
CA PRO A 116 -8.38 -3.88 33.07
C PRO A 116 -9.08 -4.46 34.31
N ASP A 117 -10.23 -3.90 34.67
CA ASP A 117 -10.97 -4.29 35.88
C ASP A 117 -12.08 -5.32 35.63
N LYS A 118 -12.23 -5.78 34.39
CA LYS A 118 -13.29 -6.72 34.00
C LYS A 118 -12.74 -7.79 33.05
N PRO A 119 -13.19 -9.03 33.15
CA PRO A 119 -12.78 -10.09 32.24
C PRO A 119 -13.40 -9.95 30.84
N ILE A 120 -13.51 -8.75 30.35
CA ILE A 120 -14.22 -8.41 29.10
C ILE A 120 -13.25 -7.75 28.14
N ALA A 121 -13.31 -8.17 26.89
CA ALA A 121 -12.67 -7.49 25.77
C ALA A 121 -13.73 -6.95 24.80
N ILE A 122 -13.45 -5.81 24.22
CA ILE A 122 -14.24 -5.22 23.14
C ILE A 122 -13.41 -5.31 21.86
N ILE A 123 -13.92 -6.02 20.87
CA ILE A 123 -13.29 -6.20 19.57
C ILE A 123 -14.02 -5.32 18.56
N TYR A 124 -13.27 -4.56 17.77
CA TYR A 124 -13.79 -3.74 16.70
C TYR A 124 -13.55 -4.45 15.36
N PRO A 125 -14.60 -4.94 14.67
CA PRO A 125 -14.45 -5.60 13.37
C PRO A 125 -13.83 -4.69 12.32
N ASN A 126 -14.13 -3.39 12.41
CA ASN A 126 -13.53 -2.37 11.57
C ASN A 126 -12.56 -1.52 12.39
N PRO A 127 -11.24 -1.67 12.24
CA PRO A 127 -10.25 -0.93 13.01
C PRO A 127 -10.19 0.56 12.69
N PHE A 128 -10.79 1.00 11.57
CA PHE A 128 -10.65 2.37 11.08
C PHE A 128 -11.62 3.36 11.68
N VAL A 129 -12.60 2.91 12.43
CA VAL A 129 -13.63 3.80 12.94
C VAL A 129 -13.79 3.59 14.44
N ALA A 130 -13.04 4.33 15.22
CA ALA A 130 -13.29 4.51 16.67
C ALA A 130 -14.54 5.36 16.93
N ALA A 131 -15.37 5.66 15.91
CA ALA A 131 -16.53 6.52 15.99
C ALA A 131 -17.74 5.80 16.64
N LEU A 132 -18.65 6.61 17.17
CA LEU A 132 -19.78 6.27 18.05
C LEU A 132 -20.78 5.23 17.52
N ASN A 133 -20.74 4.82 16.26
CA ASN A 133 -21.75 3.95 15.63
C ASN A 133 -21.16 2.70 14.94
N VAL A 134 -19.98 2.24 15.35
CA VAL A 134 -19.33 1.08 14.73
C VAL A 134 -19.75 -0.20 15.43
N PRO A 135 -19.99 -1.28 14.66
CA PRO A 135 -20.22 -2.59 15.25
C PRO A 135 -19.07 -2.99 16.16
N LYS A 136 -19.37 -3.42 17.36
CA LYS A 136 -18.39 -3.95 18.33
C LYS A 136 -18.87 -5.30 18.83
N ILE A 137 -17.89 -6.17 19.07
CA ILE A 137 -18.10 -7.49 19.61
C ILE A 137 -17.62 -7.47 21.06
N VAL A 138 -18.45 -7.94 21.97
CA VAL A 138 -18.08 -8.03 23.38
C VAL A 138 -17.80 -9.48 23.72
N VAL A 139 -16.57 -9.73 24.16
CA VAL A 139 -16.06 -11.07 24.49
C VAL A 139 -15.73 -11.14 25.96
N ASP A 140 -16.27 -12.14 26.67
CA ASP A 140 -15.82 -12.48 28.02
C ASP A 140 -14.61 -13.42 27.99
N ARG A 141 -13.51 -12.96 28.55
CA ARG A 141 -12.22 -13.69 28.57
C ARG A 141 -12.12 -14.73 29.68
N ASN A 142 -12.95 -14.61 30.73
CA ASN A 142 -12.87 -15.56 31.84
C ASN A 142 -13.95 -15.38 32.88
N SER A 143 -14.72 -16.38 33.13
CA SER A 143 -15.16 -16.52 34.48
C SER A 143 -14.02 -17.19 35.28
N SER A 144 -13.51 -16.52 36.31
CA SER A 144 -12.48 -17.04 37.24
C SER A 144 -12.83 -18.44 37.81
N LYS A 145 -14.07 -18.85 37.70
CA LYS A 145 -14.67 -20.14 38.07
C LYS A 145 -14.23 -21.27 37.11
N TYR A 146 -13.95 -20.97 35.82
CA TYR A 146 -13.60 -21.99 34.80
C TYR A 146 -12.10 -22.21 34.65
N GLN A 147 -11.29 -21.20 34.86
CA GLN A 147 -9.83 -21.36 34.94
C GLN A 147 -9.43 -22.35 36.03
N LYS A 148 -10.11 -22.34 37.18
CA LYS A 148 -9.87 -23.28 38.29
C LYS A 148 -10.16 -24.73 37.93
N LYS A 149 -10.85 -25.03 36.82
CA LYS A 149 -11.23 -26.36 36.36
C LYS A 149 -10.43 -26.81 35.11
N GLY A 150 -9.42 -26.05 34.70
CA GLY A 150 -8.61 -26.37 33.52
C GLY A 150 -9.30 -26.12 32.18
N LEU A 151 -10.44 -25.42 32.20
CA LEU A 151 -11.17 -25.02 31.00
C LEU A 151 -10.90 -23.53 30.73
N ASN A 152 -10.57 -23.18 29.48
CA ASN A 152 -10.34 -21.81 29.04
C ASN A 152 -11.21 -21.52 27.83
N TYR A 153 -12.39 -20.94 28.06
CA TYR A 153 -13.35 -20.61 27.00
C TYR A 153 -13.52 -19.10 26.87
N LEU A 154 -13.47 -18.62 25.62
CA LEU A 154 -13.90 -17.28 25.26
C LEU A 154 -15.38 -17.32 24.89
N THR A 155 -16.20 -16.44 25.44
CA THR A 155 -17.62 -16.34 25.07
C THR A 155 -17.92 -15.03 24.39
N VAL A 156 -18.45 -15.11 23.19
CA VAL A 156 -19.02 -13.97 22.46
C VAL A 156 -20.50 -13.88 22.81
N TYR A 157 -20.89 -12.81 23.45
CA TYR A 157 -22.26 -12.69 23.96
C TYR A 157 -23.01 -11.44 23.52
N ASP A 158 -22.34 -10.46 22.93
CA ASP A 158 -23.01 -9.29 22.39
C ASP A 158 -22.33 -8.78 21.13
N TYR A 159 -23.15 -8.49 20.13
CA TYR A 159 -22.80 -7.75 18.93
C TYR A 159 -23.66 -6.50 18.92
N SER A 160 -23.07 -5.35 19.11
CA SER A 160 -23.80 -4.09 19.29
C SER A 160 -23.23 -2.97 18.44
N THR A 161 -24.12 -2.23 17.80
CA THR A 161 -23.83 -0.93 17.18
C THR A 161 -23.99 0.23 18.17
N ASP A 162 -24.54 -0.02 19.37
CA ASP A 162 -24.82 1.01 20.38
C ASP A 162 -23.67 1.14 21.41
N SER A 163 -23.15 2.35 21.57
CA SER A 163 -22.08 2.67 22.53
C SER A 163 -22.54 2.57 24.00
N LYS A 164 -23.85 2.62 24.28
CA LYS A 164 -24.40 2.64 25.61
C LYS A 164 -24.74 1.27 26.20
N ARG A 165 -24.82 0.22 25.40
CA ARG A 165 -25.14 -1.13 25.87
C ARG A 165 -23.90 -1.92 26.32
N SER A 166 -23.21 -1.44 27.33
CA SER A 166 -22.21 -2.26 28.04
C SER A 166 -22.76 -2.87 29.34
N GLN A 167 -24.06 -2.90 29.55
CA GLN A 167 -24.69 -3.55 30.71
C GLN A 167 -24.94 -5.03 30.41
N VAL A 168 -23.94 -5.82 30.69
CA VAL A 168 -24.00 -7.26 30.56
C VAL A 168 -24.63 -7.88 31.76
N SER A 169 -25.59 -8.76 31.53
CA SER A 169 -26.11 -9.63 32.59
C SER A 169 -25.16 -10.82 32.79
N PHE A 170 -24.30 -10.77 33.80
CA PHE A 170 -23.43 -11.88 34.19
C PHE A 170 -24.20 -13.18 34.50
N THR A 171 -25.51 -13.10 34.78
CA THR A 171 -26.37 -14.24 35.03
C THR A 171 -26.65 -15.06 33.76
N SER A 172 -26.78 -14.44 32.60
CA SER A 172 -26.98 -15.14 31.34
C SER A 172 -25.71 -15.84 30.86
N LEU A 173 -24.55 -15.23 31.07
CA LEU A 173 -23.24 -15.82 30.79
C LEU A 173 -22.98 -17.10 31.61
N ASN A 174 -23.21 -17.05 32.93
CA ASN A 174 -23.00 -18.20 33.78
C ASN A 174 -23.91 -19.38 33.39
N LYS A 175 -25.15 -19.09 32.96
CA LYS A 175 -26.08 -20.12 32.47
C LYS A 175 -25.59 -20.78 31.18
N ALA A 176 -25.10 -19.97 30.23
CA ALA A 176 -24.51 -20.48 28.97
C ALA A 176 -23.30 -21.38 29.25
N TYR A 177 -22.44 -21.00 30.14
CA TYR A 177 -21.29 -21.81 30.54
C TYR A 177 -21.68 -23.13 31.20
N GLU A 178 -22.64 -23.15 32.13
CA GLU A 178 -23.09 -24.37 32.81
C GLU A 178 -23.76 -25.33 31.81
N GLU A 179 -24.50 -24.81 30.84
CA GLU A 179 -25.15 -25.63 29.81
C GLU A 179 -24.12 -26.23 28.83
N VAL A 180 -23.15 -25.47 28.34
CA VAL A 180 -22.07 -25.96 27.48
C VAL A 180 -21.22 -27.01 28.19
N ARG A 181 -21.00 -26.83 29.49
CA ARG A 181 -20.24 -27.76 30.33
C ARG A 181 -20.96 -29.08 30.62
N SER A 182 -22.29 -29.06 30.71
CA SER A 182 -23.09 -30.27 30.91
C SER A 182 -23.06 -31.20 29.70
N LEU A 183 -22.63 -30.71 28.54
CA LEU A 183 -22.40 -31.48 27.32
C LEU A 183 -21.00 -32.11 27.45
N ASN A 184 -20.93 -33.42 27.68
CA ASN A 184 -19.67 -34.15 27.73
C ASN A 184 -19.17 -34.39 26.29
N PHE A 185 -18.61 -33.36 25.68
CA PHE A 185 -18.17 -33.39 24.27
C PHE A 185 -17.20 -34.53 23.97
N ARG A 186 -16.46 -34.98 24.93
CA ARG A 186 -15.52 -36.12 24.79
C ARG A 186 -16.22 -37.47 24.57
N GLU A 187 -17.36 -37.67 25.16
CA GLU A 187 -18.13 -38.94 25.01
C GLU A 187 -18.97 -38.92 23.72
N ILE A 188 -19.55 -37.77 23.38
CA ILE A 188 -20.40 -37.60 22.19
C ILE A 188 -19.59 -37.87 20.93
N VAL A 189 -18.34 -37.38 20.83
CA VAL A 189 -17.49 -37.52 19.64
C VAL A 189 -16.85 -38.92 19.54
N LYS A 190 -16.66 -39.64 20.64
CA LYS A 190 -16.04 -40.98 20.61
C LYS A 190 -16.90 -42.06 19.91
N ASP A 191 -18.21 -41.90 19.87
CA ASP A 191 -19.09 -42.86 19.21
C ASP A 191 -19.11 -42.71 17.68
N GLU A 192 -18.81 -41.54 17.11
CA GLU A 192 -18.75 -41.32 15.65
C GLU A 192 -17.37 -41.68 15.03
N VAL A 193 -16.27 -41.55 15.78
CA VAL A 193 -14.91 -41.83 15.28
C VAL A 193 -14.69 -43.32 14.96
N LYS A 194 -15.51 -44.23 15.45
CA LYS A 194 -15.41 -45.64 15.10
C LYS A 194 -15.84 -46.01 13.69
N GLN A 195 -16.53 -45.13 12.95
CA GLN A 195 -17.00 -45.41 11.60
C GLN A 195 -16.12 -44.86 10.46
N VAL A 196 -15.12 -44.00 10.72
CA VAL A 196 -14.34 -43.29 9.69
C VAL A 196 -12.88 -43.75 9.55
N SER A 197 -12.49 -44.89 10.13
CA SER A 197 -11.08 -45.37 10.14
C SER A 197 -10.60 -46.07 8.85
N ASN A 198 -11.16 -45.83 7.69
CA ASN A 198 -10.71 -46.43 6.43
C ASN A 198 -10.66 -45.50 5.21
N ILE A 199 -10.04 -44.34 5.32
CA ILE A 199 -9.58 -43.61 4.13
C ILE A 199 -8.13 -43.22 4.35
N ARG A 200 -7.24 -43.91 3.58
CA ARG A 200 -5.80 -43.67 3.54
C ARG A 200 -5.50 -42.24 3.09
N GLY A 201 -4.59 -41.62 3.83
CA GLY A 201 -4.17 -40.24 3.65
C GLY A 201 -3.66 -39.90 2.26
N PHE A 202 -4.17 -38.81 1.76
CA PHE A 202 -3.41 -37.92 0.91
C PHE A 202 -2.62 -36.99 1.85
N GLN A 203 -1.32 -37.09 1.82
CA GLN A 203 -0.44 -36.01 2.27
C GLN A 203 -0.69 -34.85 1.29
N THR A 204 -1.58 -33.97 1.64
CA THR A 204 -1.51 -32.61 1.10
C THR A 204 -0.22 -32.02 1.65
N THR A 205 0.76 -31.93 0.77
CA THR A 205 1.89 -31.03 0.97
C THR A 205 1.25 -29.68 1.25
N ILE A 206 1.30 -29.26 2.50
CA ILE A 206 1.06 -27.88 2.88
C ILE A 206 2.12 -27.14 2.07
N LEU A 207 1.73 -26.51 1.00
CA LEU A 207 2.52 -25.46 0.39
C LEU A 207 2.64 -24.43 1.50
N GLY A 208 3.74 -24.53 2.25
CA GLY A 208 4.15 -23.48 3.16
C GLY A 208 4.11 -22.23 2.33
N TYR A 209 3.29 -21.29 2.75
CA TYR A 209 3.19 -19.98 2.12
C TYR A 209 4.54 -19.30 2.35
N GLN A 210 5.50 -19.63 1.47
CA GLN A 210 6.65 -18.79 1.27
C GLN A 210 6.09 -17.55 0.60
N GLU A 211 6.16 -16.45 1.33
CA GLU A 211 6.06 -15.08 0.87
C GLU A 211 5.19 -14.92 -0.38
N THR A 212 4.01 -14.35 -0.23
CA THR A 212 3.26 -13.79 -1.35
C THR A 212 4.00 -12.59 -1.94
N ASN A 213 5.20 -12.84 -2.40
CA ASN A 213 5.78 -12.03 -3.44
C ASN A 213 4.86 -12.19 -4.65
N ILE A 214 4.51 -11.08 -5.27
CA ILE A 214 3.84 -11.02 -6.58
C ILE A 214 4.51 -12.00 -7.59
N ASP A 215 5.72 -12.43 -7.34
CA ASP A 215 6.54 -13.38 -8.10
C ASP A 215 6.16 -14.88 -7.92
N SER A 216 5.14 -15.21 -7.12
CA SER A 216 4.75 -16.62 -6.95
C SER A 216 4.07 -17.15 -8.21
N SER A 217 4.52 -18.30 -8.70
CA SER A 217 3.95 -19.04 -9.84
C SER A 217 2.62 -19.71 -9.49
N VAL A 218 1.63 -18.91 -9.15
CA VAL A 218 0.29 -19.40 -8.79
C VAL A 218 -0.46 -19.84 -10.05
N GLY A 219 -0.20 -19.20 -11.19
CA GLY A 219 -0.90 -19.40 -12.45
C GLY A 219 -2.20 -18.58 -12.53
N PHE A 220 -2.50 -18.09 -13.74
CA PHE A 220 -3.63 -17.20 -14.00
C PHE A 220 -4.97 -17.77 -13.53
N ASP A 221 -5.24 -19.03 -13.83
CA ASP A 221 -6.53 -19.67 -13.53
C ASP A 221 -6.75 -19.84 -12.01
N ASN A 222 -5.67 -20.07 -11.26
CA ASN A 222 -5.72 -20.13 -9.80
C ASN A 222 -6.01 -18.75 -9.19
N TRP A 223 -5.44 -17.68 -9.74
CA TRP A 223 -5.78 -16.33 -9.30
C TRP A 223 -7.27 -16.05 -9.46
N LEU A 224 -7.85 -16.33 -10.64
CA LEU A 224 -9.26 -16.11 -10.92
C LEU A 224 -10.18 -16.95 -10.03
N ASN A 225 -9.82 -18.20 -9.78
CA ASN A 225 -10.73 -19.11 -9.11
C ASN A 225 -10.65 -19.01 -7.58
N TYR A 226 -9.48 -18.66 -7.00
CA TYR A 226 -9.25 -18.85 -5.57
C TYR A 226 -8.77 -17.62 -4.82
N TYR A 227 -8.12 -16.65 -5.49
CA TYR A 227 -7.42 -15.60 -4.76
C TYR A 227 -7.98 -14.19 -4.96
N LEU A 228 -8.61 -13.91 -6.10
CA LEU A 228 -9.19 -12.60 -6.36
C LEU A 228 -10.53 -12.42 -5.65
N THR A 229 -10.76 -11.23 -5.10
CA THR A 229 -12.10 -10.84 -4.65
C THR A 229 -13.02 -10.67 -5.85
N ASP A 230 -14.35 -10.69 -5.63
CA ASP A 230 -15.33 -10.52 -6.73
C ASP A 230 -15.08 -9.21 -7.50
N VAL A 231 -14.81 -8.10 -6.79
CA VAL A 231 -14.50 -6.80 -7.42
C VAL A 231 -13.24 -6.86 -8.27
N GLN A 232 -12.19 -7.56 -7.80
CA GLN A 232 -10.95 -7.74 -8.55
C GLN A 232 -11.19 -8.65 -9.76
N LYS A 233 -11.98 -9.72 -9.59
CA LYS A 233 -12.33 -10.64 -10.67
C LYS A 233 -13.16 -9.96 -11.75
N ASP A 234 -14.16 -9.19 -11.37
CA ASP A 234 -14.96 -8.38 -12.30
C ASP A 234 -14.10 -7.39 -13.07
N PHE A 235 -13.13 -6.75 -12.41
CA PHE A 235 -12.18 -5.87 -13.06
C PHE A 235 -11.27 -6.61 -14.04
N VAL A 236 -10.72 -7.75 -13.64
CA VAL A 236 -9.79 -8.55 -14.47
C VAL A 236 -10.47 -9.12 -15.71
N CYS A 237 -11.73 -9.58 -15.58
CA CYS A 237 -12.48 -10.22 -16.66
C CYS A 237 -13.28 -9.24 -17.54
N SER A 238 -13.22 -7.94 -17.29
CA SER A 238 -13.95 -6.95 -18.09
C SER A 238 -13.18 -6.54 -19.35
N ASP A 239 -13.93 -6.22 -20.40
CA ASP A 239 -13.39 -5.59 -21.61
C ASP A 239 -13.03 -4.11 -21.35
N ILE A 240 -12.20 -3.53 -22.21
CA ILE A 240 -11.81 -2.13 -22.12
C ILE A 240 -12.68 -1.33 -23.09
N GLU A 241 -13.56 -0.50 -22.53
CA GLU A 241 -14.49 0.34 -23.33
C GLU A 241 -14.03 1.79 -23.49
N GLY A 242 -13.07 2.23 -22.66
CA GLY A 242 -12.57 3.60 -22.64
C GLY A 242 -11.52 3.82 -21.58
N PRO A 243 -11.21 5.07 -21.23
CA PRO A 243 -10.30 5.34 -20.12
C PRO A 243 -10.91 4.83 -18.81
N GLU A 244 -10.16 4.03 -18.08
CA GLU A 244 -10.56 3.47 -16.79
C GLU A 244 -9.51 3.78 -15.73
N ARG A 245 -9.93 4.32 -14.59
CA ARG A 245 -9.09 4.56 -13.42
C ARG A 245 -9.27 3.45 -12.40
N LEU A 246 -8.17 2.81 -12.03
CA LEU A 246 -8.12 1.87 -10.93
C LEU A 246 -7.51 2.56 -9.71
N GLU A 247 -8.33 2.90 -8.74
CA GLU A 247 -7.90 3.57 -7.51
C GLU A 247 -7.88 2.60 -6.33
N GLY A 248 -6.90 2.74 -5.45
CA GLY A 248 -6.80 1.92 -4.25
C GLY A 248 -5.54 2.25 -3.46
N ALA A 249 -5.56 1.95 -2.17
CA ALA A 249 -4.43 2.12 -1.28
C ALA A 249 -3.26 1.18 -1.62
N ALA A 250 -2.12 1.39 -0.97
CA ALA A 250 -1.00 0.45 -1.03
C ALA A 250 -1.44 -0.96 -0.59
N GLY A 251 -1.02 -1.98 -1.32
CA GLY A 251 -1.33 -3.38 -0.97
C GLY A 251 -2.72 -3.88 -1.35
N THR A 252 -3.50 -3.14 -2.16
CA THR A 252 -4.80 -3.60 -2.67
C THR A 252 -4.72 -4.46 -3.93
N GLY A 253 -3.53 -4.77 -4.43
CA GLY A 253 -3.33 -5.66 -5.58
C GLY A 253 -3.52 -5.00 -6.95
N LYS A 254 -3.44 -3.66 -7.07
CA LYS A 254 -3.63 -2.94 -8.34
C LYS A 254 -2.75 -3.46 -9.47
N THR A 255 -1.44 -3.46 -9.28
CA THR A 255 -0.45 -3.93 -10.27
C THR A 255 -0.72 -5.37 -10.71
N LEU A 256 -1.01 -6.27 -9.76
CA LEU A 256 -1.35 -7.66 -10.07
C LEU A 256 -2.61 -7.74 -10.93
N CYS A 257 -3.67 -7.02 -10.57
CA CYS A 257 -4.93 -7.03 -11.34
C CYS A 257 -4.75 -6.42 -12.75
N LEU A 258 -3.89 -5.42 -12.92
CA LEU A 258 -3.52 -4.91 -14.25
C LEU A 258 -2.83 -6.00 -15.08
N ILE A 259 -1.87 -6.72 -14.50
CA ILE A 259 -1.17 -7.83 -15.17
C ILE A 259 -2.16 -8.94 -15.55
N LEU A 260 -2.99 -9.38 -14.60
CA LEU A 260 -3.97 -10.44 -14.84
C LEU A 260 -5.00 -10.03 -15.90
N ARG A 261 -5.43 -8.76 -15.92
CA ARG A 261 -6.33 -8.26 -16.98
C ARG A 261 -5.66 -8.28 -18.36
N CYS A 262 -4.37 -7.92 -18.45
CA CYS A 262 -3.62 -8.08 -19.70
C CYS A 262 -3.61 -9.54 -20.16
N ILE A 263 -3.31 -10.46 -19.24
CA ILE A 263 -3.29 -11.90 -19.56
C ILE A 263 -4.67 -12.36 -20.02
N TYR A 264 -5.74 -11.97 -19.32
CA TYR A 264 -7.11 -12.29 -19.70
C TYR A 264 -7.44 -11.84 -21.12
N LEU A 265 -7.16 -10.59 -21.44
CA LEU A 265 -7.45 -10.01 -22.76
C LEU A 265 -6.62 -10.70 -23.84
N LEU A 266 -5.33 -10.90 -23.62
CA LEU A 266 -4.47 -11.59 -24.59
C LEU A 266 -4.91 -13.04 -24.82
N LYS A 267 -5.27 -13.80 -23.76
CA LYS A 267 -5.83 -15.14 -23.88
C LYS A 267 -7.10 -15.13 -24.73
N LYS A 268 -8.04 -14.22 -24.43
CA LYS A 268 -9.30 -14.07 -25.18
C LYS A 268 -9.03 -13.81 -26.65
N TYR A 269 -8.15 -12.87 -27.03
CA TYR A 269 -7.87 -12.55 -28.41
C TYR A 269 -7.03 -13.62 -29.13
N VAL A 270 -6.23 -14.41 -28.40
CA VAL A 270 -5.57 -15.62 -28.95
C VAL A 270 -6.61 -16.67 -29.33
N GLU A 271 -7.59 -16.94 -28.47
CA GLU A 271 -8.68 -17.89 -28.71
C GLU A 271 -9.57 -17.45 -29.89
N GLU A 272 -9.89 -16.17 -29.98
CA GLU A 272 -10.65 -15.57 -31.07
C GLU A 272 -9.85 -15.42 -32.37
N ASN A 273 -8.54 -15.63 -32.33
CA ASN A 273 -7.59 -15.43 -33.45
C ASN A 273 -7.63 -13.99 -34.05
N HIS A 274 -7.95 -13.00 -33.21
CA HIS A 274 -7.99 -11.59 -33.59
C HIS A 274 -6.67 -10.88 -33.24
N GLU A 275 -6.32 -9.85 -34.04
CA GLU A 275 -5.16 -8.99 -33.75
C GLU A 275 -5.43 -8.12 -32.53
N PHE A 276 -4.47 -8.10 -31.59
CA PHE A 276 -4.57 -7.27 -30.37
C PHE A 276 -3.18 -6.96 -29.81
N HIS A 277 -2.88 -5.68 -29.68
CA HIS A 277 -1.59 -5.20 -29.21
C HIS A 277 -1.75 -4.37 -27.94
N VAL A 278 -1.06 -4.76 -26.88
CA VAL A 278 -1.11 -4.08 -25.58
C VAL A 278 0.26 -3.45 -25.28
N ILE A 279 0.25 -2.26 -24.73
CA ILE A 279 1.44 -1.67 -24.12
C ILE A 279 1.22 -1.46 -22.64
N PHE A 280 2.20 -1.85 -21.83
CA PHE A 280 2.19 -1.71 -20.39
C PHE A 280 3.32 -0.77 -19.96
N PHE A 281 2.96 0.38 -19.42
CA PHE A 281 3.91 1.36 -18.92
C PHE A 281 4.15 1.21 -17.43
N THR A 282 5.43 1.29 -17.06
CA THR A 282 5.90 1.39 -15.70
C THR A 282 6.87 2.55 -15.55
N HIS A 283 7.09 3.01 -14.32
CA HIS A 283 7.90 4.20 -14.06
C HIS A 283 9.41 3.93 -14.10
N SER A 284 9.87 2.72 -13.74
CA SER A 284 11.30 2.40 -13.64
C SER A 284 11.66 1.09 -14.34
N LEU A 285 12.94 0.95 -14.70
CA LEU A 285 13.47 -0.27 -15.34
C LEU A 285 13.39 -1.49 -14.41
N SER A 286 13.64 -1.31 -13.12
CA SER A 286 13.55 -2.38 -12.13
C SER A 286 12.11 -2.89 -11.97
N THR A 287 11.13 -1.98 -11.98
CA THR A 287 9.70 -2.37 -11.97
C THR A 287 9.31 -3.10 -13.25
N LYS A 288 9.85 -2.71 -14.42
CA LYS A 288 9.64 -3.41 -15.69
C LYS A 288 10.08 -4.87 -15.61
N GLU A 289 11.32 -5.15 -15.15
CA GLU A 289 11.84 -6.51 -15.01
C GLU A 289 10.98 -7.36 -14.06
N ARG A 290 10.52 -6.75 -12.96
CA ARG A 290 9.62 -7.41 -12.01
C ARG A 290 8.27 -7.75 -12.66
N ILE A 291 7.66 -6.83 -13.39
CA ILE A 291 6.38 -7.05 -14.08
C ILE A 291 6.52 -8.17 -15.12
N GLU A 292 7.58 -8.17 -15.93
CA GLU A 292 7.84 -9.24 -16.89
C GLU A 292 7.96 -10.60 -16.20
N ARG A 293 8.62 -10.67 -15.06
CA ARG A 293 8.73 -11.90 -14.26
C ARG A 293 7.35 -12.39 -13.79
N VAL A 294 6.49 -11.48 -13.33
CA VAL A 294 5.12 -11.83 -12.90
C VAL A 294 4.30 -12.35 -14.08
N PHE A 295 4.42 -11.76 -15.27
CA PHE A 295 3.77 -12.27 -16.47
C PHE A 295 4.24 -13.69 -16.80
N ARG A 296 5.55 -13.96 -16.82
CA ARG A 296 6.13 -15.30 -17.09
C ARG A 296 5.63 -16.34 -16.08
N CYS A 297 5.55 -15.99 -14.81
CA CYS A 297 5.07 -16.90 -13.77
C CYS A 297 3.58 -17.26 -13.91
N ASN A 298 2.77 -16.39 -14.52
CA ASN A 298 1.34 -16.55 -14.58
C ASN A 298 0.80 -16.93 -15.97
N TRP A 299 1.61 -16.86 -17.01
CA TRP A 299 1.18 -17.19 -18.38
C TRP A 299 2.29 -17.78 -19.21
N GLU A 300 2.13 -19.05 -19.61
CA GLU A 300 3.14 -19.83 -20.35
C GLU A 300 3.44 -19.28 -21.77
N LEU A 301 2.47 -18.64 -22.42
CA LEU A 301 2.63 -18.07 -23.75
C LEU A 301 3.19 -16.65 -23.75
N PHE A 302 3.54 -16.09 -22.60
CA PHE A 302 3.98 -14.70 -22.47
C PHE A 302 5.18 -14.39 -23.37
N ASP A 303 6.24 -15.21 -23.32
CA ASP A 303 7.46 -14.97 -24.11
C ASP A 303 7.23 -15.05 -25.64
N LEU A 304 6.15 -15.70 -26.07
CA LEU A 304 5.73 -15.72 -27.48
C LEU A 304 5.02 -14.43 -27.87
N CYS A 305 4.31 -13.81 -26.96
CA CYS A 305 3.58 -12.57 -27.20
C CYS A 305 4.39 -11.31 -26.88
N LEU A 306 5.53 -11.44 -26.18
CA LEU A 306 6.38 -10.30 -25.83
C LEU A 306 7.03 -9.70 -27.07
N GLU A 307 6.82 -8.40 -27.29
CA GLU A 307 7.47 -7.69 -28.40
C GLU A 307 8.98 -7.58 -28.16
N LYS A 308 9.77 -7.99 -29.15
CA LYS A 308 11.22 -7.88 -29.13
C LYS A 308 11.66 -6.82 -30.13
N GLN A 309 12.76 -6.16 -29.82
CA GLN A 309 13.40 -5.24 -30.77
C GLN A 309 13.81 -6.05 -31.98
N ASP A 310 13.59 -5.50 -33.21
CA ASP A 310 13.95 -6.07 -34.50
C ASP A 310 13.12 -7.29 -34.97
N GLU A 311 12.11 -7.74 -34.24
CA GLU A 311 11.18 -8.77 -34.72
C GLU A 311 9.87 -8.15 -35.23
N SER A 312 9.25 -8.77 -36.25
CA SER A 312 7.91 -8.35 -36.70
C SER A 312 6.88 -8.61 -35.59
N ARG A 313 6.02 -7.63 -35.35
CA ARG A 313 4.95 -7.74 -34.35
C ARG A 313 4.04 -8.93 -34.65
N GLN A 314 3.80 -9.78 -33.66
CA GLN A 314 2.87 -10.90 -33.78
C GLN A 314 1.42 -10.41 -33.76
N LYS A 315 0.45 -11.29 -34.11
CA LYS A 315 -0.98 -10.95 -34.09
C LYS A 315 -1.46 -10.48 -32.71
N GLN A 316 -1.00 -11.14 -31.66
CA GLN A 316 -1.22 -10.72 -30.29
C GLN A 316 0.13 -10.42 -29.69
N SER A 317 0.28 -9.20 -29.18
CA SER A 317 1.55 -8.79 -28.60
C SER A 317 1.37 -7.91 -27.36
N ILE A 318 2.37 -7.98 -26.50
CA ILE A 318 2.51 -7.09 -25.35
C ILE A 318 3.90 -6.48 -25.34
N LYS A 319 3.95 -5.17 -25.15
CA LYS A 319 5.20 -4.44 -24.89
C LYS A 319 5.17 -3.93 -23.44
N ILE A 320 6.19 -4.26 -22.67
CA ILE A 320 6.40 -3.72 -21.33
C ILE A 320 7.57 -2.74 -21.42
N THR A 321 7.35 -1.49 -21.01
CA THR A 321 8.34 -0.43 -21.23
C THR A 321 8.21 0.69 -20.21
N THR A 322 9.23 1.53 -20.08
CA THR A 322 9.12 2.82 -19.43
C THR A 322 8.73 3.90 -20.44
N LEU A 323 8.18 5.02 -19.96
CA LEU A 323 7.84 6.12 -20.84
C LEU A 323 9.10 6.70 -21.53
N GLN A 324 10.22 6.73 -20.80
CA GLN A 324 11.50 7.21 -21.35
C GLN A 324 12.03 6.33 -22.45
N GLU A 325 12.02 4.98 -22.28
CA GLU A 325 12.40 4.04 -23.35
C GLU A 325 11.51 4.20 -24.58
N TRP A 326 10.19 4.24 -24.37
CA TRP A 326 9.23 4.41 -25.46
C TRP A 326 9.45 5.74 -26.19
N SER A 327 9.66 6.84 -25.46
CA SER A 327 9.92 8.16 -26.03
C SER A 327 11.20 8.16 -26.84
N ALA A 328 12.26 7.57 -26.34
CA ALA A 328 13.53 7.46 -27.03
C ALA A 328 13.40 6.66 -28.33
N GLU A 329 12.72 5.53 -28.34
CA GLU A 329 12.45 4.75 -29.56
C GLU A 329 11.72 5.57 -30.62
N HIS A 330 10.77 6.45 -30.23
CA HIS A 330 10.01 7.29 -31.14
C HIS A 330 10.82 8.46 -31.70
N LEU A 331 11.85 8.91 -30.99
CA LEU A 331 12.79 9.93 -31.47
C LEU A 331 13.73 9.41 -32.58
N GLY A 332 13.64 8.12 -32.91
CA GLY A 332 14.52 7.52 -33.91
C GLY A 332 15.88 7.15 -33.32
N THR A 333 15.87 6.29 -32.42
CA THR A 333 16.80 5.97 -31.34
C THR A 333 18.14 5.33 -31.67
N ASN A 334 18.47 5.17 -32.89
CA ASN A 334 19.87 5.11 -33.24
C ASN A 334 20.60 6.46 -33.02
N SER A 335 19.89 7.47 -32.48
CA SER A 335 20.35 8.86 -32.35
C SER A 335 20.73 9.28 -30.93
N ILE A 336 20.20 8.63 -29.87
CA ILE A 336 20.60 8.95 -28.49
C ILE A 336 21.45 7.82 -27.93
N SER A 337 22.73 8.07 -27.75
CA SER A 337 23.64 7.09 -27.13
C SER A 337 23.41 7.01 -25.62
N ASP A 338 23.82 5.88 -25.01
CA ASP A 338 23.71 5.69 -23.56
C ASP A 338 24.40 6.79 -22.73
N SER A 339 25.43 7.40 -23.28
CA SER A 339 26.17 8.49 -22.64
C SER A 339 25.44 9.85 -22.68
N GLU A 340 24.42 9.98 -23.52
CA GLU A 340 23.65 11.23 -23.67
C GLU A 340 22.43 11.31 -22.73
N TYR A 341 22.04 10.20 -22.11
CA TYR A 341 21.07 10.23 -21.02
C TYR A 341 21.70 10.74 -19.74
N LEU A 342 21.01 11.59 -19.01
CA LEU A 342 21.36 11.91 -17.62
C LEU A 342 21.31 10.64 -16.76
N ASP A 343 20.23 9.88 -16.89
CA ASP A 343 20.12 8.48 -16.50
C ASP A 343 19.07 7.79 -17.38
N LYS A 344 19.29 6.49 -17.70
CA LYS A 344 18.34 5.68 -18.48
C LYS A 344 17.04 5.40 -17.72
N ASP A 345 17.12 5.31 -16.40
CA ASP A 345 15.95 5.18 -15.54
C ASP A 345 15.38 6.56 -15.25
N ALA A 346 14.09 6.77 -15.54
CA ALA A 346 13.45 8.06 -15.34
C ALA A 346 13.41 8.48 -13.86
N ALA A 347 13.32 7.53 -12.93
CA ALA A 347 13.35 7.83 -11.51
C ALA A 347 14.74 8.32 -11.08
N GLU A 348 15.80 7.64 -11.53
CA GLU A 348 17.18 8.05 -11.26
C GLU A 348 17.52 9.37 -11.96
N SER A 349 17.02 9.59 -13.18
CA SER A 349 17.14 10.86 -13.88
C SER A 349 16.57 12.01 -13.06
N LYS A 350 15.40 11.83 -12.40
CA LYS A 350 14.79 12.84 -11.51
C LYS A 350 15.66 13.13 -10.29
N VAL A 351 16.31 12.14 -9.70
CA VAL A 351 17.27 12.32 -8.59
C VAL A 351 18.49 13.11 -9.06
N MET A 352 19.04 12.77 -10.22
CA MET A 352 20.17 13.50 -10.80
C MET A 352 19.80 14.96 -11.15
N GLN A 353 18.60 15.21 -11.65
CA GLN A 353 18.08 16.57 -11.88
C GLN A 353 18.17 17.41 -10.60
N ILE A 354 17.72 16.88 -9.45
CA ILE A 354 17.79 17.60 -8.17
C ILE A 354 19.22 18.00 -7.84
N MET A 355 20.22 17.11 -8.02
CA MET A 355 21.63 17.43 -7.76
C MET A 355 22.15 18.56 -8.65
N TYR A 356 21.82 18.56 -9.95
CA TYR A 356 22.24 19.65 -10.85
C TYR A 356 21.49 20.95 -10.58
N ILE A 357 20.22 20.88 -10.20
CA ILE A 357 19.41 22.04 -9.79
C ILE A 357 19.98 22.63 -8.49
N GLU A 358 20.41 21.80 -7.54
CA GLU A 358 21.07 22.23 -6.31
C GLU A 358 22.34 23.04 -6.61
N GLN A 359 23.22 22.51 -7.44
CA GLN A 359 24.44 23.22 -7.86
C GLN A 359 24.12 24.55 -8.52
N ALA A 360 23.12 24.59 -9.41
CA ALA A 360 22.68 25.81 -10.07
C ALA A 360 22.11 26.81 -9.07
N TYR A 361 21.22 26.37 -8.18
CA TYR A 361 20.59 27.20 -7.15
C TYR A 361 21.61 27.79 -6.18
N LEU A 362 22.49 26.96 -5.62
CA LEU A 362 23.53 27.42 -4.68
C LEU A 362 24.46 28.43 -5.33
N SER A 363 24.85 28.21 -6.56
CA SER A 363 25.72 29.16 -7.28
C SER A 363 24.99 30.48 -7.58
N ILE A 364 23.72 30.46 -8.04
CA ILE A 364 22.96 31.71 -8.28
C ILE A 364 22.72 32.44 -6.95
N LYS A 365 22.42 31.68 -5.88
CA LYS A 365 22.21 32.27 -4.56
C LYS A 365 23.49 32.91 -4.03
N SER A 366 24.66 32.26 -4.15
CA SER A 366 25.93 32.84 -3.69
C SER A 366 26.38 34.05 -4.49
N ASP A 367 26.15 34.04 -5.80
CA ASP A 367 26.68 35.05 -6.71
C ASP A 367 25.80 36.31 -6.80
N LEU A 368 24.47 36.16 -6.67
CA LEU A 368 23.52 37.20 -7.03
C LEU A 368 22.44 37.48 -5.99
N TRP A 369 22.30 36.69 -4.91
CA TRP A 369 21.21 36.90 -3.95
C TRP A 369 21.47 38.20 -3.15
N GLU A 370 22.60 38.28 -2.47
CA GLU A 370 22.96 39.46 -1.66
C GLU A 370 23.25 40.67 -2.54
N GLY A 371 22.61 41.80 -2.22
CA GLY A 371 22.82 43.08 -2.91
C GLY A 371 22.13 43.19 -4.28
N THR A 372 21.44 42.15 -4.75
CA THR A 372 20.69 42.18 -6.03
C THR A 372 19.25 41.67 -5.85
N PHE A 373 19.07 40.35 -5.71
CA PHE A 373 17.73 39.75 -5.63
C PHE A 373 17.06 40.00 -4.27
N ASP A 374 17.80 40.02 -3.17
CA ASP A 374 17.29 40.36 -1.84
C ASP A 374 16.72 41.78 -1.73
N LEU A 375 17.09 42.67 -2.66
CA LEU A 375 16.54 44.05 -2.72
C LEU A 375 15.26 44.17 -3.56
N VAL A 376 15.08 43.32 -4.59
CA VAL A 376 14.03 43.48 -5.59
C VAL A 376 12.98 42.36 -5.62
N CYS A 377 13.28 41.22 -5.00
CA CYS A 377 12.30 40.13 -4.88
C CYS A 377 11.20 40.47 -3.87
N SER A 378 10.06 39.82 -4.04
CA SER A 378 8.92 39.98 -3.14
C SER A 378 9.27 39.46 -1.72
N GLU A 379 8.73 40.10 -0.69
CA GLU A 379 8.94 39.70 0.72
C GLU A 379 8.47 38.25 0.97
N ARG A 380 7.43 37.81 0.25
CA ARG A 380 6.94 36.45 0.34
C ARG A 380 7.95 35.45 -0.20
N PHE A 381 8.57 35.73 -1.33
CA PHE A 381 9.61 34.86 -1.91
C PHE A 381 10.88 34.86 -1.08
N LYS A 382 11.30 36.02 -0.56
CA LYS A 382 12.46 36.12 0.38
C LYS A 382 12.24 35.29 1.63
N SER A 383 11.09 35.41 2.25
CA SER A 383 10.73 34.63 3.43
C SER A 383 10.76 33.13 3.11
N PHE A 384 10.22 32.72 1.95
CA PHE A 384 10.26 31.34 1.49
C PHE A 384 11.71 30.83 1.36
N ILE A 385 12.58 31.55 0.64
CA ILE A 385 13.99 31.17 0.42
C ILE A 385 14.79 31.12 1.73
N SER A 386 14.47 31.97 2.72
CA SER A 386 15.22 32.07 3.99
C SER A 386 14.80 31.06 5.03
N HIS A 387 13.53 30.61 4.97
CA HIS A 387 12.96 29.80 6.05
C HIS A 387 12.55 28.38 5.61
N THR A 388 12.68 28.04 4.34
CA THR A 388 12.33 26.70 3.83
C THR A 388 13.60 25.85 3.73
N SER A 389 13.50 24.57 4.06
CA SER A 389 14.63 23.65 3.91
C SER A 389 15.08 23.56 2.44
N ILE A 390 16.36 23.35 2.23
CA ILE A 390 16.93 23.32 0.88
C ILE A 390 16.31 22.19 0.05
N GLU A 391 16.09 21.04 0.64
CA GLU A 391 15.51 19.88 -0.02
C GLU A 391 14.11 20.20 -0.57
N SER A 392 13.31 20.90 0.23
CA SER A 392 11.98 21.34 -0.18
C SER A 392 11.98 22.38 -1.28
N ILE A 393 12.94 23.31 -1.23
CA ILE A 393 13.15 24.30 -2.31
C ILE A 393 13.52 23.60 -3.60
N LEU A 394 14.44 22.63 -3.55
CA LEU A 394 14.91 21.90 -4.72
C LEU A 394 13.82 21.06 -5.36
N GLU A 395 12.99 20.41 -4.57
CA GLU A 395 11.86 19.63 -5.07
C GLU A 395 10.85 20.54 -5.80
N LEU A 396 10.50 21.67 -5.20
CA LEU A 396 9.60 22.66 -5.85
C LEU A 396 10.23 23.28 -7.11
N LEU A 397 11.54 23.55 -7.10
CA LEU A 397 12.27 24.02 -8.26
C LEU A 397 12.27 22.99 -9.39
N ARG A 398 12.49 21.71 -9.08
CA ARG A 398 12.45 20.63 -10.07
C ARG A 398 11.08 20.59 -10.76
N GLN A 399 10.01 20.61 -9.99
CA GLN A 399 8.65 20.63 -10.52
C GLN A 399 8.37 21.89 -11.34
N GLU A 400 8.78 23.04 -10.87
CA GLU A 400 8.66 24.32 -11.58
C GLU A 400 9.37 24.27 -12.94
N ILE A 401 10.60 23.74 -12.97
CA ILE A 401 11.39 23.60 -14.18
C ILE A 401 10.73 22.58 -15.15
N ALA A 402 10.39 21.39 -14.67
CA ALA A 402 9.86 20.33 -15.50
C ALA A 402 8.48 20.69 -16.09
N VAL A 403 7.55 21.13 -15.23
CA VAL A 403 6.15 21.32 -15.63
C VAL A 403 5.88 22.67 -16.25
N LEU A 404 6.37 23.76 -15.64
CA LEU A 404 6.03 25.10 -16.08
C LEU A 404 7.04 25.67 -17.09
N ILE A 405 8.33 25.61 -16.78
CA ILE A 405 9.35 26.23 -17.64
C ILE A 405 9.57 25.39 -18.91
N LYS A 406 9.92 24.12 -18.77
CA LYS A 406 10.13 23.24 -19.94
C LYS A 406 8.81 22.89 -20.62
N GLY A 407 7.80 22.42 -19.85
CA GLY A 407 6.54 21.94 -20.40
C GLY A 407 5.68 23.04 -21.01
N ARG A 408 5.14 23.94 -20.17
CA ARG A 408 4.15 24.94 -20.64
C ARG A 408 4.78 26.12 -21.33
N ALA A 409 5.94 26.59 -20.90
CA ALA A 409 6.62 27.73 -21.45
C ALA A 409 7.61 27.39 -22.58
N SER A 410 7.97 26.13 -22.76
CA SER A 410 8.98 25.67 -23.73
C SER A 410 10.32 26.41 -23.59
N GLY A 411 10.74 26.71 -22.37
CA GLY A 411 11.96 27.46 -22.07
C GLY A 411 11.95 28.97 -22.38
N ASP A 412 10.79 29.54 -22.67
CA ASP A 412 10.61 30.96 -22.96
C ASP A 412 10.21 31.74 -21.70
N PHE A 413 10.97 32.80 -21.36
CA PHE A 413 10.76 33.56 -20.13
C PHE A 413 9.43 34.33 -20.12
N ASP A 414 9.04 34.95 -21.27
CA ASP A 414 7.82 35.77 -21.33
C ASP A 414 6.58 34.89 -21.22
N LYS A 415 6.61 33.71 -21.86
CA LYS A 415 5.56 32.72 -21.69
C LYS A 415 5.51 32.21 -20.24
N TYR A 416 6.65 31.87 -19.64
CA TYR A 416 6.73 31.42 -18.27
C TYR A 416 6.09 32.40 -17.29
N ARG A 417 6.42 33.68 -17.44
CA ARG A 417 5.86 34.76 -16.62
C ARG A 417 4.35 34.90 -16.76
N SER A 418 3.80 34.61 -17.93
CA SER A 418 2.37 34.78 -18.26
C SER A 418 1.49 33.60 -17.85
N ILE A 419 2.08 32.47 -17.42
CA ILE A 419 1.34 31.26 -17.04
C ILE A 419 0.51 31.52 -15.77
N VAL A 420 -0.76 31.14 -15.79
CA VAL A 420 -1.60 31.06 -14.58
C VAL A 420 -1.03 29.99 -13.66
N ARG A 421 -0.58 30.42 -12.51
CA ARG A 421 0.14 29.52 -11.58
C ARG A 421 -0.81 28.56 -10.86
N PRO A 422 -0.42 27.29 -10.71
CA PRO A 422 -1.11 26.38 -9.82
C PRO A 422 -1.11 26.88 -8.38
N LYS A 423 -2.15 26.57 -7.61
CA LYS A 423 -2.35 27.06 -6.24
C LYS A 423 -1.16 26.80 -5.30
N TYR A 424 -0.45 25.72 -5.51
CA TYR A 424 0.63 25.25 -4.63
C TYR A 424 2.03 25.37 -5.23
N SER A 425 2.22 26.22 -6.24
CA SER A 425 3.51 26.50 -6.86
C SER A 425 4.39 27.41 -5.99
N LEU A 426 5.65 27.61 -6.42
CA LEU A 426 6.55 28.59 -5.80
C LEU A 426 5.85 29.95 -5.62
N PRO A 427 6.04 30.64 -4.51
CA PRO A 427 5.34 31.88 -4.19
C PRO A 427 5.91 33.11 -4.95
N LEU A 428 5.91 33.05 -6.28
CA LEU A 428 6.44 34.09 -7.16
C LEU A 428 5.38 35.17 -7.39
N ILE A 429 5.73 36.44 -7.15
CA ILE A 429 4.86 37.58 -7.28
C ILE A 429 5.47 38.65 -8.22
N GLU A 430 6.71 39.04 -7.92
CA GLU A 430 7.41 40.08 -8.67
C GLU A 430 8.20 39.51 -9.84
N ASP A 431 8.46 40.32 -10.84
CA ASP A 431 9.26 39.93 -12.01
C ASP A 431 10.65 39.42 -11.61
N ALA A 432 11.23 39.94 -10.54
CA ALA A 432 12.51 39.50 -10.00
C ALA A 432 12.46 38.07 -9.48
N ASP A 433 11.34 37.65 -8.88
CA ASP A 433 11.18 36.28 -8.38
C ASP A 433 11.25 35.27 -9.56
N TYR A 434 10.51 35.58 -10.65
CA TYR A 434 10.54 34.76 -11.88
C TYR A 434 11.93 34.72 -12.51
N ARG A 435 12.64 35.86 -12.55
CA ARG A 435 14.01 35.95 -13.09
C ARG A 435 14.97 35.11 -12.30
N PHE A 436 14.89 35.13 -10.98
CA PHE A 436 15.73 34.29 -10.12
C PHE A 436 15.56 32.81 -10.47
N VAL A 437 14.33 32.30 -10.49
CA VAL A 437 14.03 30.90 -10.81
C VAL A 437 14.47 30.57 -12.24
N PHE A 438 14.21 31.45 -13.19
CA PHE A 438 14.61 31.24 -14.58
C PHE A 438 16.12 31.25 -14.79
N MET A 439 16.88 32.01 -13.97
CA MET A 439 18.33 31.95 -13.98
C MET A 439 18.85 30.61 -13.44
N VAL A 440 18.22 30.08 -12.41
CA VAL A 440 18.53 28.72 -11.92
C VAL A 440 18.31 27.69 -13.02
N PHE A 441 17.16 27.76 -13.72
CA PHE A 441 16.87 26.90 -14.86
C PHE A 441 17.94 27.02 -15.97
N ASN A 442 18.27 28.23 -16.39
CA ASN A 442 19.28 28.44 -17.43
C ASN A 442 20.64 27.88 -17.04
N LYS A 443 21.04 28.03 -15.78
CA LYS A 443 22.32 27.48 -15.30
C LYS A 443 22.28 25.96 -15.25
N TYR A 444 21.18 25.38 -14.80
CA TYR A 444 20.93 23.94 -14.83
C TYR A 444 21.02 23.40 -16.27
N GLN A 445 20.29 24.00 -17.21
CA GLN A 445 20.28 23.58 -18.62
C GLN A 445 21.66 23.66 -19.26
N LYS A 446 22.40 24.75 -19.01
CA LYS A 446 23.80 24.91 -19.46
C LYS A 446 24.75 23.85 -18.88
N SER A 447 24.47 23.36 -17.68
CA SER A 447 25.28 22.29 -17.09
C SER A 447 25.07 20.97 -17.82
N LEU A 448 23.82 20.65 -18.19
CA LEU A 448 23.51 19.46 -19.00
C LEU A 448 24.10 19.58 -20.42
N GLU A 449 23.97 20.74 -21.06
CA GLU A 449 24.56 21.00 -22.40
C GLU A 449 26.06 20.82 -22.42
N LYS A 450 26.78 21.27 -21.37
CA LYS A 450 28.24 21.11 -21.25
C LYS A 450 28.69 19.66 -21.25
N ILE A 451 27.90 18.76 -20.67
CA ILE A 451 28.20 17.34 -20.60
C ILE A 451 27.54 16.54 -21.72
N GLY A 452 26.76 17.22 -22.59
CA GLY A 452 26.05 16.60 -23.71
C GLY A 452 24.97 15.60 -23.26
N GLN A 453 24.27 15.92 -22.14
CA GLN A 453 23.24 15.01 -21.61
C GLN A 453 21.85 15.64 -21.63
N TYR A 454 20.82 14.78 -21.73
CA TYR A 454 19.41 15.11 -21.69
C TYR A 454 18.78 14.47 -20.46
N ASP A 455 17.92 15.19 -19.79
CA ASP A 455 17.11 14.63 -18.72
C ASP A 455 15.82 13.95 -19.24
N SER A 456 15.09 13.27 -18.36
CA SER A 456 13.86 12.55 -18.73
C SER A 456 12.77 13.48 -19.27
N ASP A 457 12.72 14.73 -18.81
CA ASP A 457 11.72 15.70 -19.28
C ASP A 457 12.05 16.20 -20.69
N ASP A 458 13.33 16.44 -21.01
CA ASP A 458 13.76 16.83 -22.37
C ASP A 458 13.38 15.75 -23.40
N ILE A 459 13.60 14.49 -23.06
CA ILE A 459 13.28 13.34 -23.92
C ILE A 459 11.77 13.21 -24.09
N THR A 460 11.02 13.25 -23.01
CA THR A 460 9.55 13.12 -23.04
C THR A 460 8.87 14.26 -23.79
N LEU A 461 9.28 15.50 -23.55
CA LEU A 461 8.71 16.67 -24.23
C LEU A 461 9.05 16.69 -25.71
N THR A 462 10.27 16.28 -26.07
CA THR A 462 10.67 16.15 -27.50
C THR A 462 9.82 15.09 -28.19
N ALA A 463 9.64 13.93 -27.55
CA ALA A 463 8.77 12.88 -28.07
C ALA A 463 7.31 13.35 -28.19
N LEU A 464 6.78 14.07 -27.20
CA LEU A 464 5.44 14.64 -27.24
C LEU A 464 5.26 15.58 -28.46
N GLY A 465 6.24 16.45 -28.72
CA GLY A 465 6.23 17.30 -29.90
C GLY A 465 6.24 16.54 -31.24
N GLN A 466 6.85 15.33 -31.28
CA GLN A 466 6.83 14.49 -32.49
C GLN A 466 5.53 13.69 -32.66
N VAL A 467 4.96 13.18 -31.56
CA VAL A 467 3.72 12.40 -31.64
C VAL A 467 2.47 13.25 -31.76
N ASP A 468 2.53 14.53 -31.40
CA ASP A 468 1.46 15.51 -31.68
C ASP A 468 1.56 16.10 -33.10
N THR A 469 1.67 15.20 -34.09
CA THR A 469 1.80 15.59 -35.51
C THR A 469 0.85 14.79 -36.39
N PRO A 470 0.41 15.39 -37.55
CA PRO A 470 -0.41 14.67 -38.54
C PRO A 470 0.28 13.40 -39.08
N ILE A 471 1.62 13.37 -39.10
CA ILE A 471 2.39 12.20 -39.58
C ILE A 471 2.19 11.04 -38.60
N TRP A 472 2.38 11.27 -37.31
CA TRP A 472 2.16 10.26 -36.30
C TRP A 472 0.71 9.79 -36.25
N ASN A 473 -0.25 10.71 -36.34
CA ASN A 473 -1.68 10.36 -36.36
C ASN A 473 -2.05 9.37 -37.49
N ARG A 474 -1.32 9.40 -38.62
CA ARG A 474 -1.49 8.43 -39.71
C ARG A 474 -0.74 7.12 -39.39
N ARG A 475 0.48 7.21 -38.85
CA ARG A 475 1.31 6.04 -38.53
C ARG A 475 0.73 5.21 -37.40
N ARG A 476 0.16 5.83 -36.37
CA ARG A 476 -0.38 5.12 -35.20
C ARG A 476 -1.59 4.21 -35.50
N VAL A 477 -2.20 4.32 -36.69
CA VAL A 477 -3.19 3.33 -37.16
C VAL A 477 -2.56 1.94 -37.26
N ARG A 478 -1.28 1.88 -37.68
CA ARG A 478 -0.51 0.65 -37.83
C ARG A 478 0.38 0.38 -36.62
N ASP A 479 1.08 1.41 -36.15
CA ASP A 479 2.17 1.32 -35.18
C ASP A 479 1.67 1.52 -33.72
N GLY A 480 0.43 2.00 -33.52
CA GLY A 480 -0.20 2.18 -32.23
C GLY A 480 -0.66 0.88 -31.57
N TYR A 481 -1.11 1.00 -30.32
CA TYR A 481 -1.59 -0.13 -29.51
C TYR A 481 -3.11 -0.09 -29.37
N ASP A 482 -3.72 -1.26 -29.24
CA ASP A 482 -5.17 -1.40 -29.03
C ASP A 482 -5.54 -1.05 -27.59
N ALA A 483 -4.64 -1.30 -26.64
CA ALA A 483 -4.82 -0.91 -25.23
C ALA A 483 -3.50 -0.40 -24.63
N CYS A 484 -3.61 0.63 -23.79
CA CYS A 484 -2.52 1.22 -23.02
C CYS A 484 -2.79 1.04 -21.52
N ILE A 485 -1.86 0.46 -20.81
CA ILE A 485 -1.97 0.21 -19.37
C ILE A 485 -0.84 0.94 -18.66
N ILE A 486 -1.18 1.69 -17.61
CA ILE A 486 -0.24 2.55 -16.89
C ILE A 486 -0.28 2.19 -15.41
N ASP A 487 0.83 1.67 -14.90
CA ASP A 487 0.98 1.41 -13.47
C ASP A 487 1.63 2.61 -12.77
N GLU A 488 1.33 2.77 -11.46
CA GLU A 488 1.89 3.82 -10.60
C GLU A 488 1.75 5.24 -11.21
N THR A 489 0.57 5.54 -11.76
CA THR A 489 0.29 6.79 -12.51
C THR A 489 0.63 8.06 -11.72
N HIS A 490 0.59 8.02 -10.40
CA HIS A 490 0.93 9.12 -9.51
C HIS A 490 2.43 9.52 -9.53
N LEU A 491 3.29 8.74 -10.19
CA LEU A 491 4.72 9.04 -10.35
C LEU A 491 5.02 9.86 -11.62
N PHE A 492 4.05 9.99 -12.52
CA PHE A 492 4.19 10.75 -13.76
C PHE A 492 3.70 12.19 -13.58
N ASN A 493 4.42 13.15 -14.15
CA ASN A 493 3.96 14.54 -14.21
C ASN A 493 2.94 14.75 -15.33
N ILE A 494 2.30 15.93 -15.39
CA ILE A 494 1.23 16.20 -16.35
C ILE A 494 1.69 16.13 -17.81
N ASN A 495 2.94 16.47 -18.10
CA ASN A 495 3.48 16.40 -19.45
C ASN A 495 3.70 14.95 -19.86
N GLU A 496 4.21 14.13 -18.95
CA GLU A 496 4.36 12.70 -19.14
C GLU A 496 3.00 12.02 -19.37
N LEU A 497 1.98 12.37 -18.59
CA LEU A 497 0.62 11.84 -18.77
C LEU A 497 0.02 12.19 -20.13
N SER A 498 0.35 13.34 -20.68
CA SER A 498 -0.17 13.79 -21.97
C SER A 498 0.32 12.96 -23.16
N VAL A 499 1.46 12.27 -23.02
CA VAL A 499 2.01 11.38 -24.06
C VAL A 499 1.14 10.14 -24.27
N PHE A 500 0.58 9.57 -23.21
CA PHE A 500 -0.16 8.31 -23.28
C PHE A 500 -1.36 8.35 -24.21
N HIS A 501 -1.96 9.54 -24.40
CA HIS A 501 -3.05 9.71 -25.34
C HIS A 501 -2.67 9.41 -26.81
N PHE A 502 -1.40 9.59 -27.16
CA PHE A 502 -0.91 9.38 -28.52
C PHE A 502 -0.37 7.96 -28.78
N VAL A 503 -0.34 7.10 -27.75
CA VAL A 503 0.18 5.75 -27.84
C VAL A 503 -0.81 4.79 -28.49
N ASN A 504 -2.10 4.96 -28.23
CA ASN A 504 -3.15 4.10 -28.77
C ASN A 504 -3.41 4.35 -30.26
N LYS A 505 -3.91 3.30 -30.96
CA LYS A 505 -4.50 3.45 -32.27
C LYS A 505 -5.57 4.56 -32.25
N PRO A 506 -5.79 5.30 -33.36
CA PRO A 506 -6.84 6.29 -33.43
C PRO A 506 -8.20 5.65 -33.13
N TYR A 507 -9.04 6.34 -32.40
CA TYR A 507 -10.43 5.95 -32.15
C TYR A 507 -11.35 6.95 -32.84
N ASP A 508 -12.50 6.48 -33.33
CA ASP A 508 -13.49 7.34 -33.96
C ASP A 508 -14.25 8.14 -32.89
N GLY A 509 -13.60 9.20 -32.37
CA GLY A 509 -14.12 10.02 -31.28
C GLY A 509 -15.34 10.87 -31.61
N ASP A 510 -15.61 11.12 -32.91
CA ASP A 510 -16.67 12.05 -33.30
C ASP A 510 -17.97 11.40 -33.77
N ASN A 511 -17.97 10.10 -34.13
CA ASN A 511 -19.15 9.45 -34.69
C ASN A 511 -19.85 8.37 -33.84
N ASN A 512 -19.17 7.76 -32.83
CA ASN A 512 -19.74 6.67 -32.04
C ASN A 512 -19.48 6.74 -30.54
N GLY A 513 -18.94 7.84 -30.02
CA GLY A 513 -18.60 7.95 -28.60
C GLY A 513 -17.43 7.05 -28.16
N ALA A 514 -16.68 6.47 -29.10
CA ALA A 514 -15.50 5.68 -28.79
C ALA A 514 -14.42 6.53 -28.09
N ARG A 515 -13.82 5.97 -27.06
CA ARG A 515 -12.81 6.64 -26.23
C ARG A 515 -11.49 5.84 -26.22
N PRO A 516 -10.33 6.47 -25.94
CA PRO A 516 -9.05 5.75 -25.91
C PRO A 516 -9.09 4.64 -24.86
N LYS A 517 -8.65 3.45 -25.21
CA LYS A 517 -8.57 2.30 -24.31
C LYS A 517 -7.34 2.41 -23.42
N ILE A 518 -7.43 3.22 -22.38
CA ILE A 518 -6.37 3.46 -21.40
C ILE A 518 -6.87 2.98 -20.05
N ILE A 519 -6.07 2.13 -19.37
CA ILE A 519 -6.29 1.76 -17.97
C ILE A 519 -5.12 2.31 -17.17
N PHE A 520 -5.40 3.02 -16.09
CA PHE A 520 -4.36 3.56 -15.24
C PHE A 520 -4.62 3.31 -13.77
N ALA A 521 -3.59 2.79 -13.08
CA ALA A 521 -3.63 2.59 -11.63
C ALA A 521 -3.06 3.79 -10.90
N ILE A 522 -3.78 4.27 -9.91
CA ILE A 522 -3.37 5.40 -9.09
C ILE A 522 -3.51 5.08 -7.60
N ASP A 523 -2.54 5.53 -6.83
CA ASP A 523 -2.64 5.64 -5.38
C ASP A 523 -2.37 7.09 -4.99
N ARG A 524 -3.41 7.86 -4.74
CA ARG A 524 -3.28 9.28 -4.40
C ARG A 524 -2.52 9.50 -3.10
N SER A 525 -2.57 8.53 -2.20
CA SER A 525 -1.88 8.61 -0.93
C SER A 525 -0.36 8.50 -1.05
N GLN A 526 0.14 7.98 -2.18
CA GLN A 526 1.57 7.87 -2.48
C GLN A 526 2.12 9.02 -3.34
N SER A 527 1.29 9.99 -3.73
CA SER A 527 1.77 11.11 -4.51
C SER A 527 2.58 12.07 -3.66
N SER A 528 3.87 12.11 -3.88
CA SER A 528 4.81 12.96 -3.17
C SER A 528 4.94 14.34 -3.79
N GLY A 529 3.82 15.07 -3.92
CA GLY A 529 3.87 16.51 -4.21
C GLY A 529 3.94 16.93 -5.68
N ASP A 530 3.76 16.06 -6.66
CA ASP A 530 3.62 16.49 -8.05
C ASP A 530 2.28 17.21 -8.25
N TRP A 531 2.32 18.44 -8.81
CA TRP A 531 1.16 19.31 -8.99
C TRP A 531 0.09 18.80 -9.95
N GLY A 532 0.34 17.66 -10.58
CA GLY A 532 -0.47 17.15 -11.68
C GLY A 532 -1.56 16.17 -11.31
N ILE A 533 -1.71 15.79 -10.04
CA ILE A 533 -2.58 14.64 -9.69
C ILE A 533 -3.93 15.06 -9.12
N ASP A 534 -4.36 16.27 -9.40
CA ASP A 534 -5.76 16.61 -9.22
C ASP A 534 -6.62 15.92 -10.31
N ASN A 535 -7.87 15.67 -9.99
CA ASN A 535 -8.81 15.03 -10.92
C ASN A 535 -8.96 15.78 -12.24
N VAL A 536 -8.85 17.11 -12.22
CA VAL A 536 -9.01 17.96 -13.39
C VAL A 536 -7.83 17.76 -14.34
N SER A 537 -6.62 17.74 -13.81
CA SER A 537 -5.40 17.52 -14.60
C SER A 537 -5.36 16.13 -15.22
N ILE A 538 -5.70 15.07 -14.45
CA ILE A 538 -5.77 13.70 -14.97
C ILE A 538 -6.88 13.58 -16.01
N SER A 539 -8.07 14.12 -15.72
CA SER A 539 -9.21 14.09 -16.65
C SER A 539 -8.88 14.79 -17.96
N SER A 540 -8.13 15.90 -17.90
CA SER A 540 -7.67 16.63 -19.09
C SER A 540 -6.62 15.82 -19.87
N ALA A 541 -5.62 15.27 -19.21
CA ALA A 541 -4.51 14.55 -19.85
C ALA A 541 -4.94 13.20 -20.44
N LEU A 542 -5.76 12.43 -19.73
CA LEU A 542 -6.17 11.08 -20.11
C LEU A 542 -7.61 10.98 -20.64
N ARG A 543 -8.33 12.12 -20.75
CA ARG A 543 -9.75 12.21 -21.18
C ARG A 543 -10.68 11.29 -20.37
N PHE A 544 -10.38 11.18 -19.08
CA PHE A 544 -11.12 10.37 -18.13
C PHE A 544 -12.34 11.10 -17.56
N SER A 545 -13.42 10.38 -17.24
CA SER A 545 -14.57 10.89 -16.49
C SER A 545 -14.71 10.16 -15.14
N GLU A 546 -15.32 10.80 -14.14
CA GLU A 546 -15.48 10.20 -12.80
C GLU A 546 -16.30 8.91 -12.81
N ASN A 547 -17.16 8.70 -13.80
CA ASN A 547 -17.95 7.48 -13.95
C ASN A 547 -17.09 6.24 -14.32
N ASP A 548 -15.86 6.44 -14.78
CA ASP A 548 -14.94 5.39 -15.21
C ASP A 548 -14.01 4.93 -14.05
N ASN A 549 -14.32 5.30 -12.81
CA ASN A 549 -13.53 4.96 -11.64
C ASN A 549 -13.89 3.57 -11.08
N LYS A 550 -12.87 2.74 -10.89
CA LYS A 550 -12.95 1.46 -10.18
C LYS A 550 -12.11 1.56 -8.90
N GLN A 551 -12.67 1.16 -7.76
CA GLN A 551 -11.99 1.27 -6.48
C GLN A 551 -11.72 -0.10 -5.86
N PHE A 552 -10.49 -0.30 -5.38
CA PHE A 552 -10.10 -1.44 -4.58
C PHE A 552 -9.95 -1.04 -3.11
N ASN A 553 -10.81 -1.58 -2.26
CA ASN A 553 -10.89 -1.22 -0.85
C ASN A 553 -10.30 -2.27 0.09
N THR A 554 -9.89 -3.44 -0.42
CA THR A 554 -9.32 -4.51 0.39
C THR A 554 -7.80 -4.47 0.37
N VAL A 555 -7.17 -4.35 1.54
CA VAL A 555 -5.71 -4.38 1.68
C VAL A 555 -5.26 -5.78 2.09
N PHE A 556 -4.33 -6.35 1.34
CA PHE A 556 -3.82 -7.72 1.56
C PHE A 556 -2.41 -7.75 2.15
N ARG A 557 -1.70 -6.62 2.12
CA ARG A 557 -0.27 -6.56 2.45
C ARG A 557 0.01 -6.43 3.94
N SER A 558 -0.63 -5.46 4.59
CA SER A 558 -0.25 -4.99 5.92
C SER A 558 -1.27 -5.38 6.98
N SER A 559 -0.82 -5.53 8.23
CA SER A 559 -1.71 -5.78 9.36
C SER A 559 -2.72 -4.65 9.54
N PRO A 560 -3.90 -4.91 10.11
CA PRO A 560 -4.93 -3.88 10.36
C PRO A 560 -4.41 -2.68 11.13
N ASP A 561 -3.52 -2.91 12.10
CA ASP A 561 -2.97 -1.85 12.95
C ASP A 561 -2.06 -0.92 12.14
N ILE A 562 -1.25 -1.47 11.22
CA ILE A 562 -0.40 -0.69 10.32
C ILE A 562 -1.26 0.14 9.35
N VAL A 563 -2.32 -0.46 8.81
CA VAL A 563 -3.23 0.24 7.91
C VAL A 563 -3.94 1.38 8.63
N ASN A 564 -4.36 1.15 9.88
CA ASN A 564 -4.97 2.18 10.72
C ASN A 564 -4.00 3.35 11.00
N LEU A 565 -2.76 3.05 11.36
CA LEU A 565 -1.73 4.08 11.54
C LEU A 565 -1.50 4.87 10.25
N ALA A 566 -1.32 4.18 9.13
CA ALA A 566 -1.08 4.79 7.83
C ALA A 566 -2.24 5.73 7.42
N TYR A 567 -3.48 5.30 7.65
CA TYR A 567 -4.66 6.12 7.40
C TYR A 567 -4.70 7.37 8.28
N ASN A 568 -4.42 7.24 9.58
CA ASN A 568 -4.39 8.39 10.48
C ASN A 568 -3.31 9.40 10.11
N ILE A 569 -2.15 8.94 9.64
CA ILE A 569 -1.10 9.83 9.10
C ILE A 569 -1.62 10.62 7.90
N LEU A 570 -2.30 10.00 6.95
CA LEU A 570 -2.84 10.69 5.79
C LEU A 570 -3.94 11.68 6.16
N THR A 571 -4.86 11.29 7.01
CA THR A 571 -6.01 12.15 7.39
C THR A 571 -5.61 13.36 8.20
N SER A 572 -4.52 13.30 8.97
CA SER A 572 -3.96 14.45 9.67
C SER A 572 -3.47 15.54 8.71
N GLY A 573 -3.12 15.19 7.45
CA GLY A 573 -2.74 16.12 6.38
C GLY A 573 -3.88 16.54 5.44
N ALA A 574 -5.09 16.02 5.63
CA ALA A 574 -6.19 16.09 4.65
C ALA A 574 -6.83 17.47 4.43
N THR A 575 -6.34 18.55 5.05
CA THR A 575 -6.82 19.91 4.79
C THR A 575 -6.65 20.37 3.34
N MET A 576 -5.86 19.64 2.52
CA MET A 576 -5.62 19.96 1.12
C MET A 576 -6.55 19.24 0.13
N PHE A 577 -7.15 18.11 0.52
CA PHE A 577 -8.01 17.31 -0.35
C PHE A 577 -9.37 17.06 0.30
N THR A 578 -10.36 17.84 -0.05
CA THR A 578 -11.71 17.80 0.54
C THR A 578 -12.54 16.56 0.18
N ASN A 579 -12.04 15.67 -0.68
CA ASN A 579 -12.76 14.48 -1.16
C ASN A 579 -11.98 13.18 -0.90
N PHE A 580 -11.34 13.05 0.26
CA PHE A 580 -10.71 11.79 0.65
C PHE A 580 -11.80 10.84 1.17
N GLU A 581 -12.37 10.02 0.28
CA GLU A 581 -13.08 8.83 0.71
C GLU A 581 -12.06 7.87 1.32
N ASN A 582 -12.38 7.34 2.50
CA ASN A 582 -11.53 6.38 3.18
C ASN A 582 -11.36 5.11 2.33
N PRO A 583 -10.21 4.89 1.64
CA PRO A 583 -10.02 3.72 0.79
C PRO A 583 -9.99 2.41 1.59
N LEU A 584 -10.01 2.51 2.93
CA LEU A 584 -9.81 1.41 3.85
C LEU A 584 -11.08 1.10 4.68
N SER A 585 -12.19 1.80 4.42
CA SER A 585 -13.42 1.69 5.21
C SER A 585 -14.05 0.29 5.26
N TYR A 586 -13.67 -0.60 4.36
CA TYR A 586 -14.25 -1.95 4.19
C TYR A 586 -13.21 -3.05 3.98
N SER A 587 -11.95 -2.83 4.40
CA SER A 587 -10.92 -3.86 4.19
C SER A 587 -11.16 -5.09 5.07
N SER A 588 -11.34 -6.24 4.44
CA SER A 588 -11.14 -7.53 5.08
C SER A 588 -9.65 -7.83 5.10
N PHE A 589 -9.15 -8.32 6.23
CA PHE A 589 -7.76 -8.70 6.39
C PHE A 589 -7.69 -10.21 6.52
N ASP A 590 -6.94 -10.81 5.63
CA ASP A 590 -6.80 -12.26 5.57
C ASP A 590 -5.35 -12.61 5.94
N PHE A 591 -5.11 -12.87 7.25
CA PHE A 591 -3.82 -13.30 7.75
C PHE A 591 -3.87 -14.77 8.11
N VAL A 592 -2.89 -15.54 7.65
CA VAL A 592 -2.62 -16.88 8.16
C VAL A 592 -2.01 -16.79 9.57
N LYS A 593 -2.18 -17.82 10.37
CA LYS A 593 -1.68 -17.88 11.76
C LYS A 593 -0.20 -17.51 11.89
N GLU A 594 0.65 -17.98 10.97
CA GLU A 594 2.09 -17.67 11.00
C GLU A 594 2.36 -16.17 10.76
N GLU A 595 1.55 -15.51 9.95
CA GLU A 595 1.65 -14.08 9.70
C GLU A 595 1.17 -13.28 10.91
N GLU A 596 0.10 -13.72 11.59
CA GLU A 596 -0.36 -13.10 12.83
C GLU A 596 0.66 -13.20 13.96
N MET A 597 1.43 -14.29 14.03
CA MET A 597 2.52 -14.42 14.99
C MET A 597 3.63 -13.38 14.80
N LYS A 598 3.83 -12.88 13.60
CA LYS A 598 4.80 -11.82 13.28
C LYS A 598 4.25 -10.42 13.56
N ALA A 599 2.94 -10.23 13.62
CA ALA A 599 2.31 -8.94 13.80
C ALA A 599 2.52 -8.38 15.22
N ILE A 600 2.92 -7.11 15.26
CA ILE A 600 3.04 -6.31 16.50
C ILE A 600 2.34 -4.98 16.24
N PRO A 601 1.54 -4.45 17.19
CA PRO A 601 0.99 -3.10 17.09
C PRO A 601 2.09 -2.06 16.81
N PRO A 602 1.87 -1.07 15.93
CA PRO A 602 2.84 -0.03 15.67
C PRO A 602 3.26 0.69 16.95
N GLN A 603 4.55 0.98 17.07
CA GLN A 603 5.13 1.60 18.27
C GLN A 603 5.81 2.91 17.91
N TYR A 604 5.60 3.95 18.71
CA TYR A 604 6.29 5.21 18.60
C TYR A 604 6.92 5.57 19.95
N THR A 605 8.24 5.67 20.00
CA THR A 605 8.99 5.93 21.24
C THR A 605 9.86 7.17 21.05
N LEU A 606 9.77 8.13 21.97
CA LEU A 606 10.71 9.22 22.09
C LEU A 606 11.86 8.83 23.01
N VAL A 607 13.09 9.07 22.58
CA VAL A 607 14.30 8.69 23.28
C VAL A 607 15.20 9.91 23.48
N ASN A 608 16.31 9.76 24.25
CA ASN A 608 17.08 10.92 24.72
C ASN A 608 17.70 11.75 23.57
N ASP A 609 18.18 11.09 22.52
CA ASP A 609 18.84 11.73 21.37
C ASP A 609 18.85 10.79 20.15
N ASP A 610 19.35 11.29 19.02
CA ASP A 610 19.47 10.53 17.76
C ASP A 610 20.33 9.27 17.92
N LYS A 611 21.37 9.31 18.79
CA LYS A 611 22.24 8.16 19.03
C LYS A 611 21.48 7.05 19.79
N ASP A 612 20.72 7.42 20.80
CA ASP A 612 19.86 6.47 21.53
C ASP A 612 18.78 5.90 20.61
N ALA A 613 18.20 6.72 19.72
CA ALA A 613 17.25 6.28 18.72
C ALA A 613 17.84 5.22 17.76
N ILE A 614 19.07 5.42 17.30
CA ILE A 614 19.77 4.46 16.44
C ILE A 614 20.00 3.14 17.19
N ILE A 615 20.52 3.21 18.43
CA ILE A 615 20.80 2.01 19.23
C ILE A 615 19.52 1.21 19.45
N LYS A 616 18.46 1.84 19.99
CA LYS A 616 17.19 1.19 20.31
C LYS A 616 16.46 0.67 19.06
N GLY A 617 16.57 1.38 17.94
CA GLY A 617 16.00 0.95 16.67
C GLY A 617 16.63 -0.33 16.15
N ILE A 618 17.96 -0.43 16.20
CA ILE A 618 18.68 -1.62 15.75
C ILE A 618 18.48 -2.79 16.71
N GLU A 619 18.51 -2.55 18.03
CA GLU A 619 18.22 -3.56 19.05
C GLU A 619 16.81 -4.12 18.87
N TRP A 620 15.82 -3.24 18.62
CA TRP A 620 14.45 -3.67 18.34
C TRP A 620 14.38 -4.54 17.07
N ALA A 621 15.07 -4.15 16.00
CA ALA A 621 15.12 -4.92 14.75
C ALA A 621 15.70 -6.32 14.95
N GLU A 622 16.79 -6.44 15.73
CA GLU A 622 17.40 -7.73 16.06
C GLU A 622 16.47 -8.59 16.95
N HIS A 623 15.84 -7.97 17.93
CA HIS A 623 14.88 -8.64 18.81
C HIS A 623 13.66 -9.15 18.02
N TYR A 624 13.11 -8.32 17.14
CA TYR A 624 12.03 -8.72 16.24
C TYR A 624 12.42 -9.95 15.40
N CYS A 625 13.60 -9.94 14.77
CA CYS A 625 14.07 -11.07 13.98
C CYS A 625 14.17 -12.35 14.81
N ALA A 626 14.68 -12.24 16.05
CA ALA A 626 14.88 -13.39 16.93
C ALA A 626 13.55 -13.95 17.44
N GLU A 627 12.64 -13.10 17.92
CA GLU A 627 11.37 -13.54 18.49
C GLU A 627 10.36 -14.01 17.43
N ARG A 628 10.27 -13.29 16.31
CA ARG A 628 9.26 -13.53 15.27
C ARG A 628 9.78 -14.42 14.15
N LYS A 629 11.00 -14.95 14.27
CA LYS A 629 11.66 -15.80 13.26
C LYS A 629 11.69 -15.18 11.86
N SER A 630 11.84 -13.84 11.81
CA SER A 630 11.98 -13.10 10.56
C SER A 630 13.44 -13.00 10.15
N TYR A 631 13.72 -13.00 8.86
CA TYR A 631 15.07 -12.78 8.33
C TYR A 631 15.46 -11.31 8.40
N LYS A 632 16.75 -11.01 8.56
CA LYS A 632 17.24 -9.63 8.60
C LYS A 632 16.93 -8.84 7.32
N ASN A 633 17.01 -9.50 6.17
CA ASN A 633 16.65 -8.90 4.87
C ASN A 633 15.15 -8.58 4.72
N GLN A 634 14.32 -9.04 5.65
CA GLN A 634 12.89 -8.69 5.75
C GLN A 634 12.63 -7.56 6.74
N VAL A 635 13.69 -6.90 7.25
CA VAL A 635 13.58 -5.74 8.13
C VAL A 635 14.28 -4.55 7.48
N LEU A 636 13.51 -3.48 7.28
CA LEU A 636 14.00 -2.23 6.71
C LEU A 636 14.23 -1.20 7.82
N ILE A 637 15.39 -0.56 7.80
CA ILE A 637 15.75 0.55 8.69
C ILE A 637 15.75 1.83 7.85
N ILE A 638 14.98 2.83 8.23
CA ILE A 638 14.83 4.10 7.53
C ILE A 638 15.38 5.23 8.40
N GLY A 639 16.29 6.04 7.86
CA GLY A 639 16.62 7.34 8.42
C GLY A 639 15.72 8.43 7.80
N ALA A 640 15.15 9.30 8.63
CA ALA A 640 14.27 10.37 8.15
C ALA A 640 15.02 11.40 7.27
N ASP A 641 16.31 11.55 7.47
CA ASP A 641 17.18 12.41 6.67
C ASP A 641 18.53 11.76 6.36
N ASP A 642 19.28 12.33 5.44
CA ASP A 642 20.59 11.85 4.99
C ASP A 642 21.64 11.78 6.11
N MET A 643 21.56 12.71 7.06
CA MET A 643 22.50 12.73 8.18
C MET A 643 22.28 11.50 9.07
N LEU A 644 21.02 11.18 9.35
CA LEU A 644 20.66 9.98 10.12
C LEU A 644 21.07 8.70 9.39
N VAL A 645 20.84 8.60 8.09
CA VAL A 645 21.28 7.43 7.30
C VAL A 645 22.79 7.23 7.42
N ARG A 646 23.60 8.32 7.34
CA ARG A 646 25.04 8.27 7.54
C ARG A 646 25.45 7.87 8.96
N LEU A 647 24.72 8.33 9.97
CA LEU A 647 24.96 7.96 11.38
C LEU A 647 24.61 6.50 11.65
N ILE A 648 23.46 6.03 11.13
CA ILE A 648 23.06 4.63 11.21
C ILE A 648 24.10 3.73 10.54
N LYS A 649 24.54 4.09 9.32
CA LYS A 649 25.61 3.39 8.62
C LYS A 649 26.87 3.25 9.47
N LYS A 650 27.37 4.36 10.01
CA LYS A 650 28.56 4.36 10.88
C LYS A 650 28.39 3.46 12.11
N TYR A 651 27.21 3.48 12.71
CA TYR A 651 26.91 2.62 13.85
C TYR A 651 26.94 1.14 13.47
N LEU A 652 26.28 0.76 12.37
CA LEU A 652 26.24 -0.61 11.88
C LEU A 652 27.64 -1.14 11.54
N GLU A 653 28.47 -0.32 10.88
CA GLU A 653 29.88 -0.62 10.57
C GLU A 653 30.71 -0.82 11.84
N ALA A 654 30.60 0.10 12.81
CA ALA A 654 31.37 0.06 14.06
C ALA A 654 31.05 -1.19 14.91
N HIS A 655 29.82 -1.71 14.82
CA HIS A 655 29.38 -2.88 15.58
C HIS A 655 29.35 -4.17 14.76
N ASN A 656 29.95 -4.16 13.54
CA ASN A 656 29.99 -5.32 12.62
C ASN A 656 28.62 -5.94 12.36
N LYS A 657 27.55 -5.11 12.29
CA LYS A 657 26.21 -5.58 11.95
C LYS A 657 26.09 -5.70 10.44
N PRO A 658 25.57 -6.83 9.89
CA PRO A 658 25.45 -7.00 8.46
C PRO A 658 24.29 -6.16 7.89
N PHE A 659 24.57 -5.32 6.90
CA PHE A 659 23.57 -4.51 6.22
C PHE A 659 23.94 -4.26 4.74
N GLU A 660 22.95 -3.84 3.96
CA GLU A 660 23.08 -3.27 2.61
C GLU A 660 22.29 -1.95 2.56
N ILE A 661 22.73 -1.02 1.70
CA ILE A 661 22.09 0.29 1.56
C ILE A 661 21.36 0.32 0.22
N LEU A 662 20.09 0.71 0.25
CA LEU A 662 19.35 1.03 -0.96
C LEU A 662 19.89 2.34 -1.54
N GLN A 663 20.38 2.28 -2.77
CA GLN A 663 20.96 3.42 -3.49
C GLN A 663 19.91 4.19 -4.29
N SER A 664 18.81 3.52 -4.61
CA SER A 664 17.73 4.03 -5.43
C SER A 664 16.40 3.34 -5.09
N ARG A 665 15.33 3.85 -5.67
CA ARG A 665 14.00 3.24 -5.54
C ARG A 665 13.99 1.85 -6.21
N SER A 666 13.52 0.83 -5.48
CA SER A 666 13.48 -0.57 -5.98
C SER A 666 14.84 -1.15 -6.37
N ASP A 667 15.91 -0.84 -5.62
CA ASP A 667 17.26 -1.35 -5.85
C ASP A 667 17.34 -2.88 -5.68
N GLU A 668 17.11 -3.62 -6.78
CA GLU A 668 17.15 -5.08 -6.78
C GLU A 668 18.54 -5.65 -6.45
N ARG A 669 19.62 -4.92 -6.76
CA ARG A 669 20.98 -5.38 -6.46
C ARG A 669 21.24 -5.40 -4.96
N ALA A 670 20.87 -4.32 -4.27
CA ALA A 670 20.98 -4.26 -2.82
C ALA A 670 20.05 -5.28 -2.15
N MET A 671 18.81 -5.43 -2.64
CA MET A 671 17.86 -6.43 -2.17
C MET A 671 18.41 -7.85 -2.27
N ARG A 672 18.95 -8.22 -3.44
CA ARG A 672 19.54 -9.55 -3.68
C ARG A 672 20.75 -9.82 -2.78
N LYS A 673 21.67 -8.86 -2.64
CA LYS A 673 22.81 -8.97 -1.72
C LYS A 673 22.39 -9.08 -0.26
N ALA A 674 21.34 -8.38 0.14
CA ALA A 674 20.79 -8.48 1.48
C ALA A 674 20.18 -9.87 1.71
N GLN A 675 19.48 -10.41 0.74
CA GLN A 675 18.88 -11.74 0.80
C GLN A 675 19.95 -12.84 0.89
N GLU A 676 20.94 -12.82 0.00
CA GLU A 676 22.05 -13.79 -0.02
C GLU A 676 22.85 -13.80 1.29
N GLY A 677 23.06 -12.63 1.88
CA GLY A 677 23.84 -12.46 3.11
C GLY A 677 23.01 -12.41 4.41
N ASN A 678 21.70 -12.52 4.35
CA ASN A 678 20.77 -12.26 5.46
C ASN A 678 21.14 -10.98 6.23
N LYS A 679 21.17 -9.84 5.50
CA LYS A 679 21.58 -8.53 6.00
C LYS A 679 20.38 -7.60 6.16
N PHE A 680 20.43 -6.67 7.11
CA PHE A 680 19.46 -5.58 7.20
C PHE A 680 19.52 -4.68 5.96
N LEU A 681 18.41 -4.08 5.61
CA LEU A 681 18.35 -3.04 4.60
C LEU A 681 18.28 -1.66 5.28
N LEU A 682 19.13 -0.75 4.85
CA LEU A 682 19.16 0.64 5.28
C LEU A 682 18.75 1.54 4.11
N SER A 683 17.86 2.48 4.34
CA SER A 683 17.34 3.37 3.29
C SER A 683 17.06 4.79 3.76
N GLN A 684 17.00 5.70 2.82
CA GLN A 684 16.28 6.96 2.95
C GLN A 684 14.79 6.72 2.76
N ILE A 685 13.96 7.63 3.28
CA ILE A 685 12.50 7.51 3.20
C ILE A 685 11.97 7.55 1.74
N ASP A 686 12.67 8.21 0.83
CA ASP A 686 12.26 8.38 -0.57
C ASP A 686 12.50 7.14 -1.44
N TYR A 687 13.37 6.21 -1.02
CA TYR A 687 13.74 5.03 -1.81
C TYR A 687 12.93 3.77 -1.50
N VAL A 688 12.03 3.82 -0.54
CA VAL A 688 11.30 2.64 -0.07
C VAL A 688 10.04 2.30 -0.89
N GLY A 689 9.68 3.13 -1.86
CA GLY A 689 8.51 2.92 -2.70
C GLY A 689 8.56 1.61 -3.48
N GLY A 690 7.44 0.87 -3.52
CA GLY A 690 7.34 -0.40 -4.25
C GLY A 690 7.92 -1.63 -3.56
N LEU A 691 8.59 -1.48 -2.40
CA LEU A 691 9.18 -2.57 -1.63
C LEU A 691 8.22 -3.09 -0.53
N GLU A 692 8.54 -4.25 0.04
CA GLU A 692 7.74 -4.90 1.09
C GLU A 692 8.65 -5.61 2.09
N PHE A 693 8.35 -5.46 3.39
CA PHE A 693 9.15 -6.01 4.48
C PHE A 693 8.26 -6.55 5.60
N ASP A 694 8.74 -7.52 6.35
CA ASP A 694 8.05 -8.00 7.56
C ASP A 694 7.93 -6.86 8.58
N ALA A 695 9.01 -6.10 8.77
CA ALA A 695 9.04 -4.99 9.71
C ALA A 695 9.79 -3.76 9.17
N VAL A 696 9.38 -2.59 9.62
CA VAL A 696 10.02 -1.31 9.29
C VAL A 696 10.36 -0.55 10.57
N VAL A 697 11.59 -0.07 10.66
CA VAL A 697 12.07 0.82 11.73
C VAL A 697 12.32 2.19 11.13
N ILE A 698 11.65 3.23 11.63
CA ILE A 698 11.81 4.61 11.14
C ILE A 698 12.44 5.44 12.25
N ILE A 699 13.61 6.01 12.00
CA ILE A 699 14.42 6.76 12.96
C ILE A 699 14.44 8.24 12.58
N GLY A 700 14.18 9.11 13.56
CA GLY A 700 14.23 10.55 13.42
C GLY A 700 12.87 11.19 13.12
N VAL A 701 11.78 10.60 13.61
CA VAL A 701 10.44 11.14 13.48
C VAL A 701 10.13 11.98 14.72
N ASP A 702 10.45 13.26 14.66
CA ASP A 702 10.26 14.21 15.76
C ASP A 702 9.87 15.60 15.23
N GLU A 703 9.45 16.49 16.12
CA GLU A 703 9.01 17.84 15.78
C GLU A 703 10.13 18.65 15.12
N GLY A 704 9.79 19.36 14.05
CA GLY A 704 10.72 20.18 13.29
C GLY A 704 11.66 19.43 12.34
N ARG A 705 11.63 18.08 12.37
CA ARG A 705 12.30 17.23 11.39
C ARG A 705 11.28 16.57 10.46
N VAL A 706 10.23 16.01 11.01
CA VAL A 706 9.14 15.34 10.24
C VAL A 706 7.77 15.82 10.73
N PRO A 707 7.09 16.71 10.02
CA PRO A 707 7.60 17.53 8.90
C PRO A 707 8.64 18.58 9.38
N PRO A 708 9.39 19.19 8.44
CA PRO A 708 10.26 20.33 8.75
C PRO A 708 9.47 21.45 9.44
N ALA A 709 10.15 22.18 10.34
CA ALA A 709 9.52 23.22 11.15
C ALA A 709 8.75 24.25 10.28
N LYS A 710 7.57 24.62 10.74
CA LYS A 710 6.73 25.64 10.08
C LYS A 710 7.34 27.02 10.28
N THR A 711 8.08 27.49 9.30
CA THR A 711 8.79 28.78 9.38
C THR A 711 8.06 29.91 8.62
N SER A 712 7.09 29.58 7.75
CA SER A 712 6.26 30.60 7.06
C SER A 712 4.84 30.09 6.79
N GLN A 713 3.86 30.99 6.83
CA GLN A 713 2.45 30.69 6.50
C GLN A 713 2.20 30.69 4.96
N THR A 714 3.13 30.17 4.17
CA THR A 714 2.96 30.13 2.72
C THR A 714 2.21 28.87 2.29
N GLU A 715 1.46 28.96 1.20
CA GLU A 715 0.77 27.81 0.59
C GLU A 715 1.77 26.71 0.18
N ALA A 716 3.01 27.08 -0.13
CA ALA A 716 4.09 26.14 -0.39
C ALA A 716 4.41 25.22 0.81
N TYR A 717 4.25 25.72 2.04
CA TYR A 717 4.42 24.87 3.25
C TYR A 717 3.39 23.75 3.30
N HIS A 718 2.18 23.97 2.83
CA HIS A 718 1.15 22.91 2.80
C HIS A 718 1.55 21.78 1.85
N VAL A 719 2.19 22.09 0.72
CA VAL A 719 2.72 21.06 -0.20
C VAL A 719 3.81 20.24 0.47
N ILE A 720 4.74 20.93 1.12
CA ILE A 720 5.85 20.28 1.85
C ILE A 720 5.31 19.37 2.97
N SER A 721 4.40 19.89 3.76
CA SER A 721 3.75 19.12 4.83
C SER A 721 3.02 17.90 4.27
N TYR A 722 2.26 18.06 3.19
CA TYR A 722 1.57 16.96 2.54
C TYR A 722 2.53 15.92 1.96
N ALA A 723 3.63 16.35 1.34
CA ALA A 723 4.66 15.44 0.84
C ALA A 723 5.23 14.56 1.98
N TRP A 724 5.41 15.12 3.19
CA TRP A 724 5.84 14.36 4.35
C TRP A 724 4.78 13.38 4.87
N HIS A 725 3.49 13.73 4.81
CA HIS A 725 2.42 12.78 5.10
C HIS A 725 2.43 11.59 4.12
N SER A 726 2.60 11.86 2.83
CA SER A 726 2.73 10.82 1.81
C SER A 726 3.98 9.96 2.01
N ARG A 727 5.14 10.56 2.28
CA ARG A 727 6.39 9.82 2.58
C ARG A 727 6.24 8.90 3.77
N MET A 728 5.68 9.41 4.87
CA MET A 728 5.43 8.60 6.08
C MET A 728 4.40 7.49 5.82
N TYR A 729 3.34 7.79 5.08
CA TYR A 729 2.37 6.79 4.65
C TYR A 729 3.05 5.68 3.84
N VAL A 730 3.87 6.05 2.84
CA VAL A 730 4.62 5.09 2.04
C VAL A 730 5.54 4.26 2.93
N ALA A 731 6.32 4.87 3.82
CA ALA A 731 7.25 4.17 4.70
C ALA A 731 6.54 3.17 5.62
N VAL A 732 5.44 3.57 6.26
CA VAL A 732 4.63 2.72 7.15
C VAL A 732 3.99 1.56 6.37
N THR A 733 3.45 1.82 5.18
CA THR A 733 2.81 0.79 4.35
C THR A 733 3.79 -0.19 3.68
N ARG A 734 5.10 -0.01 3.84
CA ARG A 734 6.09 -1.02 3.45
C ARG A 734 6.14 -2.19 4.41
N ALA A 735 5.68 -2.01 5.64
CA ALA A 735 5.63 -3.07 6.63
C ALA A 735 4.40 -3.96 6.44
N LYS A 736 4.62 -5.27 6.58
CA LYS A 736 3.55 -6.28 6.62
C LYS A 736 3.01 -6.44 8.04
N TYR A 737 3.90 -6.55 9.04
CA TYR A 737 3.54 -7.03 10.38
C TYR A 737 3.92 -6.09 11.52
N ALA A 738 4.99 -5.28 11.39
CA ALA A 738 5.47 -4.46 12.49
C ALA A 738 6.07 -3.14 12.03
N VAL A 739 5.78 -2.06 12.78
CA VAL A 739 6.38 -0.73 12.59
C VAL A 739 6.89 -0.21 13.92
N LYS A 740 8.17 0.18 13.95
CA LYS A 740 8.80 0.89 15.07
C LYS A 740 9.22 2.27 14.62
N ILE A 741 8.69 3.29 15.28
CA ILE A 741 9.03 4.69 15.03
C ILE A 741 9.80 5.22 16.23
N LEU A 742 10.86 5.98 15.97
CA LEU A 742 11.74 6.57 17.00
C LEU A 742 12.00 8.04 16.71
N GLY A 743 11.94 8.86 17.75
CA GLY A 743 12.22 10.29 17.68
C GLY A 743 13.03 10.78 18.88
N ASP A 744 13.57 11.98 18.78
CA ASP A 744 14.32 12.66 19.85
C ASP A 744 13.35 13.37 20.80
N GLN A 745 13.40 12.99 22.09
CA GLN A 745 12.55 13.57 23.13
C GLN A 745 12.79 15.06 23.33
N SER A 746 14.03 15.54 23.09
CA SER A 746 14.35 16.97 23.25
C SER A 746 13.65 17.85 22.21
N ARG A 747 13.24 17.28 21.09
CA ARG A 747 12.47 17.95 20.03
C ARG A 747 10.96 17.81 20.22
N GLY A 748 10.51 16.74 20.83
CA GLY A 748 9.08 16.43 21.01
C GLY A 748 8.51 15.51 19.93
N ALA A 749 7.26 15.12 20.10
CA ALA A 749 6.58 14.24 19.16
C ALA A 749 6.31 14.94 17.83
N SER A 750 6.39 14.18 16.74
CA SER A 750 6.04 14.68 15.41
C SER A 750 4.55 15.04 15.31
N PRO A 751 4.18 16.24 14.83
CA PRO A 751 2.80 16.65 14.61
C PRO A 751 2.03 15.71 13.67
N LEU A 752 2.72 15.04 12.74
CA LEU A 752 2.16 14.03 11.86
C LEU A 752 1.51 12.86 12.61
N LEU A 753 1.98 12.55 13.81
CA LEU A 753 1.54 11.41 14.60
C LEU A 753 0.56 11.77 15.72
N TYR A 754 0.23 13.05 15.93
CA TYR A 754 -0.68 13.46 17.02
C TYR A 754 -2.04 12.77 16.92
N SER A 755 -2.65 12.77 15.75
CA SER A 755 -3.92 12.07 15.51
C SER A 755 -3.81 10.57 15.80
N SER A 756 -2.68 9.95 15.42
CA SER A 756 -2.43 8.53 15.67
C SER A 756 -2.22 8.21 17.14
N ILE A 757 -1.59 9.11 17.90
CA ILE A 757 -1.40 8.98 19.35
C ILE A 757 -2.74 9.14 20.08
N LEU A 758 -3.51 10.17 19.73
CA LEU A 758 -4.81 10.43 20.36
C LEU A 758 -5.83 9.33 20.05
N SER A 759 -5.83 8.78 18.84
CA SER A 759 -6.69 7.65 18.44
C SER A 759 -6.20 6.29 18.92
N GLN A 760 -5.04 6.23 19.59
CA GLN A 760 -4.39 4.98 20.04
C GLN A 760 -4.14 4.00 18.88
N SER A 761 -3.90 4.49 17.66
CA SER A 761 -3.50 3.66 16.52
C SER A 761 -2.00 3.36 16.52
N VAL A 762 -1.26 3.95 17.44
CA VAL A 762 0.15 3.69 17.72
C VAL A 762 0.37 3.62 19.22
N ASP A 763 1.14 2.64 19.68
CA ASP A 763 1.59 2.56 21.08
C ASP A 763 2.65 3.63 21.31
N TYR A 764 2.28 4.68 22.01
CA TYR A 764 3.15 5.84 22.25
C TYR A 764 3.84 5.76 23.60
N ASP A 765 5.17 5.90 23.58
CA ASP A 765 6.02 6.00 24.77
C ASP A 765 6.82 7.31 24.69
N GLY A 766 6.34 8.32 25.41
CA GLY A 766 6.92 9.66 25.43
C GLY A 766 6.12 10.61 26.34
N PRO A 767 6.50 11.88 26.43
CA PRO A 767 5.80 12.90 27.19
C PRO A 767 4.33 13.04 26.74
N LEU A 768 3.45 13.40 27.70
CA LEU A 768 2.04 13.65 27.39
C LEU A 768 1.92 14.80 26.37
N ILE A 769 1.16 14.56 25.31
CA ILE A 769 0.79 15.58 24.34
C ILE A 769 -0.40 16.34 24.89
N THR A 770 -0.23 17.63 25.16
CA THR A 770 -1.33 18.55 25.50
C THR A 770 -1.83 19.18 24.21
N GLU A 771 -3.15 19.08 23.95
CA GLU A 771 -3.78 19.90 22.92
C GLU A 771 -3.64 21.38 23.31
N GLU A 772 -2.87 22.17 22.56
CA GLU A 772 -2.94 23.63 22.61
C GLU A 772 -4.01 24.16 21.63
#